data_c7c73f3c3ee0355882b4bb73784cbb2c
#
_entry.id   c7c73f3c3ee0355882b4bb73784cbb2c
#
_cell.length_a   1.000
_cell.length_b   1.000
_cell.length_c   1.000
_cell.angle_alpha   90.00
_cell.angle_beta   90.00
_cell.angle_gamma   90.00
#
_symmetry.space_group_name_H-M   'P 1'
#
loop_
_entity.id
_entity.type
_entity.pdbx_description
1 polymer ?
#
loop_
_entity_poly.entity_id
_entity_poly.type
_entity_poly.pdbx_seq_one_letter_code
_entity_poly.pdbx_strand_id
1 'polypeptide(L)'
;MLLLHAAFVSAQAPQVSIPYFSILSPNFLTNVYQEGDGNYSTAAFGADLSNGDVTGDLKIADVDSFFCTPDGTDFTGKIALLRRGVCTFKVKLANAEAAGAIAVIVINLDNTVISMADGAPALPNPGIPIIMVTKTIGDAMMQAISQGETVSVSLGNAPAGFGLVEGHVRRDDDDDCTADAGEQPVKNWLVGLQGASGSTKIRNTDAAGRYAIYADTADSPYTVFVIPPNAGWAPCPASTSVTVALGDTVQADFAAQVASDCIELQAEISSPLLRRCFDNTFNAEVCNNGTLTATGVYFDVTMAPEFDFITNATMPYTNLGNGVYRFQPDSTGSSLAPGACLSWSFHAVVICDSAVLGQTLCYSIHAYPDTSCTEPSSAWSGANVTVTGECQGDSVRFVITNIGIGNMVSQQDYVIIEDDVMREEGMFQLGQGQSQSFKVPATGATWRLEAGQEPQHPVPGFPSATIETCTQSGNFTTGYYLMFAQYDAGNAIDEECQEVIGSYDPNDKQGFPRGYGDQHLIRPNTGLEYRIRFQNTGTDTAFTVVVRDTLPAALDLASIRPGPASHPYQFEITGDNVLVFRFDDIQLVDSFTNEPASNGFVSFKINQLPDVPLGTLIQNSAAIYFDFNPPVITNQTSHEVGYVLGVVSLSKEPGKTAADVPVVYPNPAYPAALLQLRGEGIENAPWRLFDATGRQLSSGRLDATGLRLPSSGLPKGLLWLEVRSQTGPVYFVKLIVE
;
A
#
# COMPACT_ATOMS: atom_id res chain seq x y z
N MET A 1 -28.10 59.50 12.00
CA MET A 1 -26.80 58.89 11.79
C MET A 1 -27.08 57.41 11.47
N LEU A 2 -27.18 57.11 10.17
CA LEU A 2 -27.53 55.78 9.66
C LEU A 2 -26.28 54.88 9.73
N LEU A 3 -26.37 53.79 10.47
CA LEU A 3 -25.40 52.70 10.40
C LEU A 3 -25.76 51.80 9.22
N LEU A 4 -24.95 51.84 8.16
CA LEU A 4 -24.97 50.82 7.11
C LEU A 4 -24.40 49.52 7.68
N HIS A 5 -25.21 48.48 7.74
CA HIS A 5 -24.72 47.10 7.85
C HIS A 5 -24.26 46.66 6.46
N ALA A 6 -22.96 46.55 6.26
CA ALA A 6 -22.41 45.88 5.12
C ALA A 6 -22.54 44.36 5.37
N ALA A 7 -23.45 43.71 4.66
CA ALA A 7 -23.50 42.28 4.56
C ALA A 7 -22.24 41.81 3.78
N PHE A 8 -21.29 41.20 4.46
CA PHE A 8 -20.23 40.41 3.81
C PHE A 8 -20.90 39.19 3.21
N VAL A 9 -21.12 39.22 1.90
CA VAL A 9 -21.33 38.00 1.12
C VAL A 9 -20.00 37.32 1.11
N SER A 10 -19.81 36.27 1.91
CA SER A 10 -18.70 35.35 1.76
C SER A 10 -18.81 34.74 0.36
N ALA A 11 -17.89 35.07 -0.52
CA ALA A 11 -17.72 34.35 -1.76
C ALA A 11 -17.38 32.90 -1.37
N GLN A 12 -18.30 31.96 -1.55
CA GLN A 12 -18.00 30.56 -1.54
C GLN A 12 -16.87 30.31 -2.52
N ALA A 13 -15.80 29.68 -2.06
CA ALA A 13 -14.77 29.17 -2.95
C ALA A 13 -15.47 28.24 -3.99
N PRO A 14 -15.06 28.27 -5.26
CA PRO A 14 -15.69 27.44 -6.27
C PRO A 14 -15.58 25.98 -5.81
N GLN A 15 -16.73 25.34 -5.62
CA GLN A 15 -16.82 23.91 -5.39
C GLN A 15 -16.20 23.24 -6.61
N VAL A 16 -15.15 22.46 -6.42
CA VAL A 16 -14.61 21.59 -7.46
C VAL A 16 -15.63 20.46 -7.58
N SER A 17 -16.59 20.61 -8.47
CA SER A 17 -17.54 19.55 -8.80
C SER A 17 -16.80 18.53 -9.67
N ILE A 18 -16.71 17.30 -9.19
CA ILE A 18 -16.15 16.19 -9.97
C ILE A 18 -17.29 15.60 -10.79
N PRO A 19 -17.20 15.56 -12.14
CA PRO A 19 -18.22 14.93 -12.96
C PRO A 19 -18.44 13.47 -12.60
N TYR A 20 -19.72 13.03 -12.68
CA TYR A 20 -20.15 11.66 -12.40
C TYR A 20 -20.94 11.07 -13.54
N PHE A 21 -20.76 9.76 -13.73
CA PHE A 21 -21.63 8.92 -14.54
C PHE A 21 -22.27 7.87 -13.64
N SER A 22 -23.60 7.77 -13.63
CA SER A 22 -24.35 6.81 -12.81
C SER A 22 -25.25 5.96 -13.66
N ILE A 23 -25.30 4.66 -13.41
CA ILE A 23 -26.34 3.76 -13.91
C ILE A 23 -27.40 3.62 -12.81
N LEU A 24 -28.63 4.03 -13.09
CA LEU A 24 -29.73 4.11 -12.11
C LEU A 24 -30.60 2.86 -12.11
N SER A 25 -30.75 2.22 -13.28
CA SER A 25 -31.52 1.00 -13.48
C SER A 25 -30.93 0.18 -14.62
N PRO A 26 -31.17 -1.15 -14.68
CA PRO A 26 -31.82 -1.97 -13.64
C PRO A 26 -30.90 -2.22 -12.44
N ASN A 27 -31.44 -2.64 -11.30
CA ASN A 27 -30.71 -2.75 -10.03
C ASN A 27 -29.40 -3.55 -10.11
N PHE A 28 -29.34 -4.59 -10.96
CA PHE A 28 -28.13 -5.40 -11.11
C PHE A 28 -27.00 -4.69 -11.87
N LEU A 29 -27.24 -3.53 -12.49
CA LEU A 29 -26.25 -2.68 -13.14
C LEU A 29 -26.00 -1.37 -12.39
N THR A 30 -26.78 -1.06 -11.36
CA THR A 30 -26.67 0.20 -10.62
C THR A 30 -25.25 0.40 -10.10
N ASN A 31 -24.62 1.49 -10.53
CA ASN A 31 -23.28 1.88 -10.12
C ASN A 31 -23.04 3.36 -10.37
N VAL A 32 -22.02 3.91 -9.71
CA VAL A 32 -21.58 5.29 -9.87
C VAL A 32 -20.09 5.29 -10.20
N TYR A 33 -19.73 6.03 -11.22
CA TYR A 33 -18.37 6.17 -11.72
C TYR A 33 -17.97 7.65 -11.64
N GLN A 34 -16.77 7.91 -11.11
CA GLN A 34 -16.19 9.26 -11.05
C GLN A 34 -15.28 9.50 -12.26
N GLU A 35 -15.17 10.75 -12.68
CA GLU A 35 -14.14 11.11 -13.65
C GLU A 35 -12.75 10.86 -13.08
N GLY A 36 -11.88 10.21 -13.87
CA GLY A 36 -10.56 9.77 -13.42
C GLY A 36 -10.51 8.36 -12.83
N ASP A 37 -11.66 7.69 -12.63
CA ASP A 37 -11.68 6.30 -12.17
C ASP A 37 -11.36 5.27 -13.27
N GLY A 38 -11.06 5.73 -14.49
CA GLY A 38 -10.74 4.89 -15.64
C GLY A 38 -11.91 4.12 -16.24
N ASN A 39 -13.12 4.30 -15.75
CA ASN A 39 -14.33 3.64 -16.24
C ASN A 39 -15.08 4.47 -17.27
N TYR A 40 -14.97 5.80 -17.19
CA TYR A 40 -15.48 6.71 -18.21
C TYR A 40 -14.56 7.95 -18.36
N SER A 41 -14.70 8.66 -19.46
CA SER A 41 -14.04 9.95 -19.71
C SER A 41 -15.00 10.92 -20.38
N THR A 42 -14.79 12.20 -20.13
CA THR A 42 -15.48 13.30 -20.80
C THR A 42 -14.78 13.69 -22.11
N ALA A 43 -15.36 14.58 -22.90
CA ALA A 43 -14.76 15.10 -24.12
C ALA A 43 -14.43 16.58 -24.00
N ALA A 44 -13.43 17.03 -24.75
CA ALA A 44 -13.07 18.43 -24.85
C ALA A 44 -14.05 19.29 -25.73
N PHE A 45 -15.15 18.68 -26.16
CA PHE A 45 -16.19 19.30 -27.01
C PHE A 45 -17.58 18.77 -26.61
N GLY A 46 -18.64 19.46 -27.07
CA GLY A 46 -20.01 19.23 -26.62
C GLY A 46 -20.34 20.13 -25.42
N ALA A 47 -21.48 19.88 -24.79
CA ALA A 47 -21.84 20.61 -23.57
C ALA A 47 -21.02 20.12 -22.37
N ASP A 48 -20.62 21.06 -21.54
CA ASP A 48 -19.94 20.78 -20.29
C ASP A 48 -20.95 20.22 -19.26
N LEU A 49 -20.62 19.11 -18.62
CA LEU A 49 -21.44 18.49 -17.56
C LEU A 49 -21.59 19.39 -16.32
N SER A 50 -20.72 20.40 -16.15
CA SER A 50 -20.86 21.41 -15.09
C SER A 50 -22.11 22.28 -15.24
N ASN A 51 -22.77 22.29 -16.41
CA ASN A 51 -23.96 23.11 -16.67
C ASN A 51 -25.25 22.48 -16.18
N GLY A 52 -25.22 21.30 -15.57
CA GLY A 52 -26.38 20.61 -15.00
C GLY A 52 -26.44 19.14 -15.35
N ASP A 53 -27.16 18.38 -14.55
CA ASP A 53 -27.30 16.94 -14.70
C ASP A 53 -28.20 16.57 -15.89
N VAL A 54 -27.82 15.57 -16.66
CA VAL A 54 -28.59 14.98 -17.74
C VAL A 54 -28.97 13.56 -17.36
N THR A 55 -30.24 13.33 -17.08
CA THR A 55 -30.76 12.00 -16.73
C THR A 55 -31.75 11.53 -17.81
N GLY A 56 -31.60 10.26 -18.22
CA GLY A 56 -32.49 9.67 -19.22
C GLY A 56 -32.26 8.20 -19.43
N ASP A 57 -33.21 7.59 -20.16
CA ASP A 57 -33.08 6.19 -20.57
C ASP A 57 -32.13 6.08 -21.77
N LEU A 58 -31.37 5.01 -21.79
CA LEU A 58 -30.50 4.69 -22.92
C LEU A 58 -31.33 4.15 -24.12
N LYS A 59 -30.89 4.52 -25.31
CA LYS A 59 -31.35 3.93 -26.54
C LYS A 59 -30.15 3.64 -27.45
N ILE A 60 -30.20 2.45 -28.11
CA ILE A 60 -29.23 2.06 -29.15
C ILE A 60 -29.80 2.48 -30.51
N ALA A 61 -28.95 2.85 -31.46
CA ALA A 61 -29.36 3.13 -32.83
C ALA A 61 -29.96 1.88 -33.49
N ASP A 62 -31.05 2.07 -34.24
CA ASP A 62 -31.89 0.97 -34.74
C ASP A 62 -31.20 0.14 -35.83
N VAL A 63 -30.25 0.73 -36.60
CA VAL A 63 -29.57 0.06 -37.75
C VAL A 63 -28.09 -0.10 -37.55
N ASP A 64 -27.39 0.97 -37.14
CA ASP A 64 -25.93 0.97 -37.00
C ASP A 64 -25.51 1.61 -35.66
N SER A 65 -24.99 0.79 -34.75
CA SER A 65 -24.50 1.24 -33.45
C SER A 65 -23.34 2.25 -33.49
N PHE A 66 -22.72 2.47 -34.66
CA PHE A 66 -21.70 3.53 -34.82
C PHE A 66 -22.29 4.90 -35.08
N PHE A 67 -23.49 4.97 -35.64
CA PHE A 67 -24.27 6.18 -35.93
C PHE A 67 -23.46 7.28 -36.65
N CYS A 68 -22.66 6.87 -37.63
CA CYS A 68 -21.86 7.79 -38.44
C CYS A 68 -22.66 8.55 -39.50
N THR A 69 -23.78 7.98 -39.94
CA THR A 69 -24.81 8.58 -40.78
C THR A 69 -26.15 8.40 -40.08
N PRO A 70 -27.04 9.43 -40.05
CA PRO A 70 -28.37 9.26 -39.52
C PRO A 70 -29.14 8.14 -40.27
N ASP A 71 -29.69 7.21 -39.51
CA ASP A 71 -30.38 6.01 -40.03
C ASP A 71 -31.89 6.05 -39.79
N GLY A 72 -32.42 7.19 -39.32
CA GLY A 72 -33.80 7.38 -38.96
C GLY A 72 -34.17 7.04 -37.52
N THR A 73 -33.19 6.62 -36.70
CA THR A 73 -33.39 6.40 -35.25
C THR A 73 -33.82 7.71 -34.59
N ASP A 74 -34.92 7.68 -33.84
CA ASP A 74 -35.41 8.78 -33.02
C ASP A 74 -34.87 8.63 -31.58
N PHE A 75 -34.00 9.56 -31.15
CA PHE A 75 -33.48 9.64 -29.81
C PHE A 75 -34.17 10.70 -28.92
N THR A 76 -35.31 11.23 -29.36
CA THR A 76 -36.00 12.32 -28.63
C THR A 76 -36.14 12.03 -27.13
N GLY A 77 -35.46 12.84 -26.30
CA GLY A 77 -35.45 12.72 -24.84
C GLY A 77 -34.72 11.50 -24.30
N LYS A 78 -33.94 10.83 -25.13
CA LYS A 78 -33.12 9.66 -24.74
C LYS A 78 -31.63 9.98 -24.78
N ILE A 79 -30.84 9.18 -24.10
CA ILE A 79 -29.37 9.21 -24.19
C ILE A 79 -28.95 8.13 -25.21
N ALA A 80 -28.21 8.54 -26.24
CA ALA A 80 -27.79 7.64 -27.29
C ALA A 80 -26.59 6.80 -26.82
N LEU A 81 -26.70 5.47 -26.88
CA LEU A 81 -25.62 4.53 -26.58
C LEU A 81 -25.03 4.03 -27.90
N LEU A 82 -23.79 4.44 -28.19
CA LEU A 82 -23.12 4.23 -29.48
C LEU A 82 -21.77 3.53 -29.31
N ARG A 83 -21.27 2.85 -30.34
CA ARG A 83 -19.94 2.26 -30.34
C ARG A 83 -18.90 3.21 -30.93
N ARG A 84 -17.66 3.13 -30.42
CA ARG A 84 -16.48 3.77 -31.01
C ARG A 84 -16.14 3.14 -32.35
N GLY A 85 -15.65 3.95 -33.30
CA GLY A 85 -15.14 3.50 -34.60
C GLY A 85 -15.84 4.19 -35.78
N VAL A 86 -15.34 3.96 -36.99
CA VAL A 86 -15.84 4.41 -38.29
C VAL A 86 -15.79 5.93 -38.54
N CYS A 87 -16.27 6.77 -37.63
CA CYS A 87 -16.23 8.23 -37.73
C CYS A 87 -15.81 8.89 -36.43
N THR A 88 -15.54 10.21 -36.47
CA THR A 88 -15.12 10.99 -35.31
C THR A 88 -16.23 11.10 -34.27
N PHE A 89 -15.86 11.27 -33.01
CA PHE A 89 -16.81 11.42 -31.89
C PHE A 89 -17.74 12.61 -32.09
N LYS A 90 -17.22 13.74 -32.59
CA LYS A 90 -18.02 14.94 -32.84
C LYS A 90 -19.08 14.73 -33.92
N VAL A 91 -18.81 13.91 -34.95
CA VAL A 91 -19.82 13.51 -35.95
C VAL A 91 -20.92 12.69 -35.31
N LYS A 92 -20.57 11.72 -34.44
CA LYS A 92 -21.56 10.91 -33.70
C LYS A 92 -22.44 11.79 -32.84
N LEU A 93 -21.83 12.73 -32.10
CA LEU A 93 -22.53 13.65 -31.23
C LEU A 93 -23.50 14.54 -31.99
N ALA A 94 -23.05 15.16 -33.10
CA ALA A 94 -23.89 16.01 -33.94
C ALA A 94 -25.06 15.25 -34.57
N ASN A 95 -24.84 14.02 -35.03
CA ASN A 95 -25.89 13.19 -35.60
C ASN A 95 -26.93 12.77 -34.54
N ALA A 96 -26.47 12.42 -33.32
CA ALA A 96 -27.36 12.02 -32.23
C ALA A 96 -28.19 13.23 -31.72
N GLU A 97 -27.59 14.43 -31.61
CA GLU A 97 -28.27 15.66 -31.25
C GLU A 97 -29.34 16.00 -32.31
N ALA A 98 -29.01 15.91 -33.58
CA ALA A 98 -29.98 16.14 -34.69
C ALA A 98 -31.12 15.11 -34.68
N ALA A 99 -30.94 13.95 -34.11
CA ALA A 99 -31.94 12.91 -33.91
C ALA A 99 -32.68 13.02 -32.54
N GLY A 100 -32.46 14.11 -31.79
CA GLY A 100 -33.17 14.44 -30.55
C GLY A 100 -32.59 13.89 -29.28
N ALA A 101 -31.37 13.35 -29.32
CA ALA A 101 -30.67 12.86 -28.13
C ALA A 101 -30.38 14.02 -27.15
N ILE A 102 -30.45 13.74 -25.85
CA ILE A 102 -30.10 14.69 -24.77
C ILE A 102 -28.67 14.53 -24.29
N ALA A 103 -28.02 13.40 -24.57
CA ALA A 103 -26.59 13.10 -24.33
C ALA A 103 -26.15 11.90 -25.19
N VAL A 104 -24.85 11.67 -25.26
CA VAL A 104 -24.26 10.51 -25.95
C VAL A 104 -23.31 9.78 -25.03
N ILE A 105 -23.43 8.47 -24.97
CA ILE A 105 -22.45 7.56 -24.35
C ILE A 105 -21.79 6.74 -25.45
N VAL A 106 -20.48 6.79 -25.55
CA VAL A 106 -19.70 6.00 -26.50
C VAL A 106 -19.04 4.83 -25.78
N ILE A 107 -19.30 3.62 -26.25
CA ILE A 107 -18.65 2.39 -25.78
C ILE A 107 -17.30 2.26 -26.48
N ASN A 108 -16.22 2.14 -25.72
CA ASN A 108 -14.90 1.90 -26.27
C ASN A 108 -14.76 0.47 -26.84
N LEU A 109 -13.66 0.22 -27.57
CA LEU A 109 -13.37 -1.09 -28.17
C LEU A 109 -12.78 -2.08 -27.16
N ASP A 110 -12.28 -1.59 -26.06
CA ASP A 110 -11.63 -2.34 -24.97
C ASP A 110 -12.04 -1.77 -23.58
N ASN A 111 -11.46 -2.32 -22.52
CA ASN A 111 -11.77 -1.91 -21.14
C ASN A 111 -10.94 -0.71 -20.68
N THR A 112 -10.72 0.24 -21.58
CA THR A 112 -10.07 1.51 -21.31
C THR A 112 -10.98 2.65 -21.71
N VAL A 113 -10.67 3.85 -21.29
CA VAL A 113 -11.28 5.08 -21.83
C VAL A 113 -10.16 5.96 -22.38
N ILE A 114 -10.49 6.74 -23.39
CA ILE A 114 -9.54 7.66 -24.03
C ILE A 114 -10.12 9.06 -24.04
N SER A 115 -9.27 10.06 -24.12
CA SER A 115 -9.71 11.42 -24.39
C SER A 115 -10.33 11.50 -25.79
N MET A 116 -11.55 12.05 -25.85
CA MET A 116 -12.26 12.23 -27.12
C MET A 116 -11.86 13.57 -27.72
N ALA A 117 -10.86 13.55 -28.61
CA ALA A 117 -10.42 14.74 -29.31
C ALA A 117 -11.44 15.24 -30.36
N ASP A 118 -11.44 16.54 -30.60
CA ASP A 118 -12.21 17.18 -31.67
C ASP A 118 -11.61 16.85 -33.05
N GLY A 119 -11.98 15.69 -33.59
CA GLY A 119 -11.54 15.24 -34.92
C GLY A 119 -12.28 15.89 -36.08
N ALA A 120 -13.18 16.85 -35.85
CA ALA A 120 -13.97 17.54 -36.89
C ALA A 120 -14.15 19.03 -36.54
N PRO A 121 -13.06 19.83 -36.51
CA PRO A 121 -13.13 21.23 -36.06
C PRO A 121 -13.99 22.12 -36.95
N ALA A 122 -14.30 21.71 -38.18
CA ALA A 122 -15.19 22.44 -39.07
C ALA A 122 -16.69 22.32 -38.70
N LEU A 123 -17.05 21.34 -37.85
CA LEU A 123 -18.42 21.23 -37.35
C LEU A 123 -18.61 22.15 -36.13
N PRO A 124 -19.80 22.81 -36.01
CA PRO A 124 -20.11 23.53 -34.77
C PRO A 124 -20.09 22.58 -33.57
N ASN A 125 -19.83 23.11 -32.39
CA ASN A 125 -19.94 22.32 -31.16
C ASN A 125 -21.41 21.99 -30.89
N PRO A 126 -21.75 20.70 -30.76
CA PRO A 126 -23.07 20.29 -30.33
C PRO A 126 -23.39 20.78 -28.89
N GLY A 127 -24.69 20.99 -28.61
CA GLY A 127 -25.15 21.51 -27.32
C GLY A 127 -25.45 20.44 -26.27
N ILE A 128 -25.15 19.18 -26.53
CA ILE A 128 -25.36 18.07 -25.61
C ILE A 128 -24.05 17.46 -25.17
N PRO A 129 -23.96 16.86 -23.95
CA PRO A 129 -22.74 16.24 -23.46
C PRO A 129 -22.49 14.86 -24.11
N ILE A 130 -21.20 14.49 -24.13
CA ILE A 130 -20.75 13.17 -24.58
C ILE A 130 -19.72 12.64 -23.60
N ILE A 131 -19.88 11.36 -23.22
CA ILE A 131 -18.89 10.61 -22.45
C ILE A 131 -18.49 9.34 -23.18
N MET A 132 -17.35 8.78 -22.82
CA MET A 132 -16.94 7.43 -23.22
C MET A 132 -16.93 6.52 -21.99
N VAL A 133 -17.38 5.29 -22.15
CA VAL A 133 -17.31 4.24 -21.14
C VAL A 133 -16.48 3.07 -21.65
N THR A 134 -15.95 2.27 -20.72
CA THR A 134 -15.22 1.03 -21.05
C THR A 134 -16.12 0.04 -21.79
N LYS A 135 -15.48 -0.88 -22.51
CA LYS A 135 -16.21 -1.95 -23.24
C LYS A 135 -17.09 -2.77 -22.29
N THR A 136 -16.59 -3.16 -21.11
CA THR A 136 -17.34 -3.98 -20.16
C THR A 136 -18.61 -3.28 -19.68
N ILE A 137 -18.54 -2.00 -19.31
CA ILE A 137 -19.70 -1.22 -18.87
C ILE A 137 -20.69 -1.05 -20.02
N GLY A 138 -20.19 -0.68 -21.20
CA GLY A 138 -21.02 -0.47 -22.38
C GLY A 138 -21.72 -1.74 -22.86
N ASP A 139 -21.00 -2.87 -22.92
CA ASP A 139 -21.57 -4.15 -23.33
C ASP A 139 -22.62 -4.66 -22.32
N ALA A 140 -22.40 -4.45 -21.01
CA ALA A 140 -23.39 -4.80 -19.99
C ALA A 140 -24.70 -4.00 -20.16
N MET A 141 -24.60 -2.69 -20.41
CA MET A 141 -25.78 -1.84 -20.71
C MET A 141 -26.47 -2.29 -22.01
N MET A 142 -25.72 -2.56 -23.10
CA MET A 142 -26.29 -3.06 -24.35
C MET A 142 -26.99 -4.40 -24.18
N GLN A 143 -26.40 -5.30 -23.39
CA GLN A 143 -26.98 -6.60 -23.09
C GLN A 143 -28.31 -6.46 -22.35
N ALA A 144 -28.37 -5.63 -21.32
CA ALA A 144 -29.60 -5.38 -20.57
C ALA A 144 -30.71 -4.84 -21.49
N ILE A 145 -30.39 -3.84 -22.34
CA ILE A 145 -31.34 -3.30 -23.32
C ILE A 145 -31.80 -4.40 -24.30
N SER A 146 -30.92 -5.26 -24.77
CA SER A 146 -31.27 -6.38 -25.67
C SER A 146 -32.16 -7.43 -25.01
N GLN A 147 -32.12 -7.53 -23.69
CA GLN A 147 -32.98 -8.41 -22.89
C GLN A 147 -34.33 -7.77 -22.54
N GLY A 148 -34.59 -6.53 -23.01
CA GLY A 148 -35.83 -5.81 -22.79
C GLY A 148 -35.85 -4.95 -21.53
N GLU A 149 -34.72 -4.80 -20.83
CA GLU A 149 -34.62 -3.96 -19.67
C GLU A 149 -34.48 -2.48 -20.06
N THR A 150 -35.07 -1.61 -19.26
CA THR A 150 -34.86 -0.15 -19.38
C THR A 150 -33.64 0.26 -18.59
N VAL A 151 -32.57 0.67 -19.28
CA VAL A 151 -31.37 1.19 -18.65
C VAL A 151 -31.46 2.70 -18.55
N SER A 152 -31.58 3.22 -17.36
CA SER A 152 -31.59 4.67 -17.07
C SER A 152 -30.25 5.08 -16.47
N VAL A 153 -29.74 6.23 -16.92
CA VAL A 153 -28.44 6.75 -16.48
C VAL A 153 -28.53 8.24 -16.16
N SER A 154 -27.55 8.73 -15.39
CA SER A 154 -27.36 10.16 -15.13
C SER A 154 -25.91 10.55 -15.37
N LEU A 155 -25.73 11.71 -16.00
CA LEU A 155 -24.46 12.37 -16.29
C LEU A 155 -24.52 13.75 -15.66
N GLY A 156 -23.54 14.15 -14.85
CA GLY A 156 -23.55 15.47 -14.24
C GLY A 156 -22.53 15.62 -13.12
N ASN A 157 -22.73 16.65 -12.31
CA ASN A 157 -21.83 16.99 -11.19
C ASN A 157 -22.26 16.36 -9.86
N ALA A 158 -23.48 15.84 -9.76
CA ALA A 158 -23.96 15.07 -8.63
C ALA A 158 -24.61 13.78 -9.16
N PRO A 159 -24.17 12.58 -8.72
CA PRO A 159 -24.77 11.34 -9.19
C PRO A 159 -26.23 11.28 -8.77
N ALA A 160 -27.13 10.96 -9.71
CA ALA A 160 -28.53 10.69 -9.38
C ALA A 160 -28.61 9.49 -8.42
N GLY A 161 -29.41 9.60 -7.39
CA GLY A 161 -29.44 8.61 -6.30
C GLY A 161 -28.45 8.91 -5.17
N PHE A 162 -27.66 9.96 -5.29
CA PHE A 162 -26.67 10.34 -4.29
C PHE A 162 -26.91 11.75 -3.73
N GLY A 163 -26.47 11.97 -2.50
CA GLY A 163 -26.23 13.27 -1.91
C GLY A 163 -24.76 13.37 -1.51
N LEU A 164 -24.35 14.54 -1.04
CA LEU A 164 -22.99 14.84 -0.61
C LEU A 164 -22.96 14.97 0.92
N VAL A 165 -22.01 14.30 1.56
CA VAL A 165 -21.64 14.59 2.95
C VAL A 165 -20.29 15.29 2.92
N GLU A 166 -20.24 16.51 3.40
CA GLU A 166 -18.99 17.28 3.47
C GLU A 166 -18.82 17.89 4.86
N GLY A 167 -17.61 18.32 5.15
CA GLY A 167 -17.32 18.98 6.42
C GLY A 167 -15.84 19.31 6.55
N HIS A 168 -15.50 19.78 7.72
CA HIS A 168 -14.14 20.13 8.12
C HIS A 168 -13.74 19.35 9.37
N VAL A 169 -12.47 18.98 9.45
CA VAL A 169 -11.84 18.56 10.68
C VAL A 169 -10.86 19.65 11.07
N ARG A 170 -11.06 20.23 12.26
CA ARG A 170 -10.26 21.33 12.79
C ARG A 170 -9.82 21.02 14.21
N ARG A 171 -8.69 21.55 14.61
CA ARG A 171 -8.26 21.48 15.99
C ARG A 171 -9.21 22.32 16.85
N ASP A 172 -9.71 21.74 17.94
CA ASP A 172 -10.54 22.42 18.92
C ASP A 172 -9.63 23.18 19.90
N ASP A 173 -9.47 24.49 19.67
CA ASP A 173 -8.54 25.31 20.45
C ASP A 173 -9.20 25.91 21.72
N ASP A 174 -10.54 25.86 21.83
CA ASP A 174 -11.30 26.38 22.96
C ASP A 174 -12.17 25.35 23.69
N ASP A 175 -12.03 24.07 23.33
CA ASP A 175 -12.69 22.91 23.95
C ASP A 175 -14.22 22.96 23.91
N ASP A 176 -14.82 23.60 22.90
CA ASP A 176 -16.27 23.74 22.78
C ASP A 176 -16.96 22.67 21.91
N CYS A 177 -16.16 21.76 21.33
CA CYS A 177 -16.62 20.68 20.43
C CYS A 177 -17.22 21.21 19.11
N THR A 178 -16.77 22.36 18.64
CA THR A 178 -17.20 22.99 17.40
C THR A 178 -15.98 23.23 16.50
N ALA A 179 -16.05 22.89 15.23
CA ALA A 179 -14.96 23.15 14.28
C ALA A 179 -15.07 24.56 13.71
N ASP A 180 -14.53 25.54 14.41
CA ASP A 180 -14.67 26.95 14.06
C ASP A 180 -13.76 27.38 12.91
N ALA A 181 -14.21 28.33 12.10
CA ALA A 181 -13.46 28.81 10.93
C ALA A 181 -12.08 29.45 11.27
N GLY A 182 -11.90 29.87 12.52
CA GLY A 182 -10.65 30.45 13.05
C GLY A 182 -9.62 29.44 13.50
N GLU A 183 -10.02 28.20 13.69
CA GLU A 183 -9.19 27.12 14.21
C GLU A 183 -8.32 26.48 13.14
N GLN A 184 -7.23 25.81 13.57
CA GLN A 184 -6.30 25.18 12.67
C GLN A 184 -6.94 23.98 11.94
N PRO A 185 -6.91 23.94 10.58
CA PRO A 185 -7.32 22.76 9.85
C PRO A 185 -6.32 21.61 10.06
N VAL A 186 -6.83 20.38 10.11
CA VAL A 186 -5.99 19.18 10.16
C VAL A 186 -6.02 18.46 8.81
N LYS A 187 -4.85 18.29 8.24
CA LYS A 187 -4.62 17.65 6.93
C LYS A 187 -4.36 16.16 7.10
N ASN A 188 -4.74 15.35 6.08
CA ASN A 188 -4.47 13.91 5.98
C ASN A 188 -5.14 13.04 7.05
N TRP A 189 -6.14 13.56 7.78
CA TRP A 189 -6.93 12.72 8.66
C TRP A 189 -7.98 11.94 7.87
N LEU A 190 -8.23 10.71 8.29
CA LEU A 190 -9.20 9.84 7.63
C LEU A 190 -10.61 10.09 8.19
N VAL A 191 -11.55 10.34 7.30
CA VAL A 191 -12.98 10.48 7.63
C VAL A 191 -13.74 9.32 7.01
N GLY A 192 -14.44 8.55 7.83
CA GLY A 192 -15.25 7.42 7.42
C GLY A 192 -16.73 7.80 7.32
N LEU A 193 -17.39 7.27 6.29
CA LEU A 193 -18.83 7.33 6.06
C LEU A 193 -19.37 5.91 5.99
N GLN A 194 -20.05 5.44 7.04
CA GLN A 194 -20.61 4.08 7.11
C GLN A 194 -22.11 4.11 6.90
N GLY A 195 -22.60 3.43 5.88
CA GLY A 195 -24.01 3.30 5.55
C GLY A 195 -24.76 2.27 6.37
N ALA A 196 -26.09 2.26 6.24
CA ALA A 196 -26.96 1.31 6.94
C ALA A 196 -26.70 -0.16 6.56
N SER A 197 -26.19 -0.43 5.36
CA SER A 197 -25.76 -1.76 4.91
C SER A 197 -24.47 -2.24 5.58
N GLY A 198 -23.72 -1.34 6.24
CA GLY A 198 -22.40 -1.59 6.76
C GLY A 198 -21.26 -1.25 5.79
N SER A 199 -21.57 -0.84 4.56
CA SER A 199 -20.57 -0.35 3.61
C SER A 199 -19.89 0.89 4.17
N THR A 200 -18.56 0.99 4.05
CA THR A 200 -17.79 2.13 4.54
C THR A 200 -16.98 2.75 3.40
N LYS A 201 -17.06 4.07 3.28
CA LYS A 201 -16.20 4.88 2.42
C LYS A 201 -15.27 5.70 3.30
N ILE A 202 -14.03 5.85 2.90
CA ILE A 202 -13.03 6.63 3.65
C ILE A 202 -12.42 7.67 2.73
N ARG A 203 -12.19 8.87 3.27
CA ARG A 203 -11.51 9.96 2.57
C ARG A 203 -10.61 10.73 3.54
N ASN A 204 -9.48 11.23 3.06
CA ASN A 204 -8.63 12.10 3.86
C ASN A 204 -9.07 13.57 3.74
N THR A 205 -8.73 14.34 4.77
CA THR A 205 -8.89 15.78 4.75
C THR A 205 -7.79 16.45 3.92
N ASP A 206 -8.14 17.52 3.21
CA ASP A 206 -7.21 18.36 2.46
C ASP A 206 -6.44 19.36 3.37
N ALA A 207 -5.62 20.22 2.76
CA ALA A 207 -4.85 21.23 3.48
C ALA A 207 -5.73 22.28 4.23
N ALA A 208 -7.01 22.39 3.88
CA ALA A 208 -7.99 23.22 4.59
C ALA A 208 -8.79 22.45 5.66
N GLY A 209 -8.44 21.18 5.89
CA GLY A 209 -9.15 20.27 6.78
C GLY A 209 -10.50 19.80 6.22
N ARG A 210 -10.77 20.05 4.94
CA ARG A 210 -12.04 19.73 4.31
C ARG A 210 -12.05 18.30 3.77
N TYR A 211 -13.22 17.67 3.85
CA TYR A 211 -13.53 16.41 3.17
C TYR A 211 -14.89 16.48 2.49
N ALA A 212 -15.13 15.65 1.49
CA ALA A 212 -16.40 15.51 0.79
C ALA A 212 -16.57 14.08 0.28
N ILE A 213 -17.67 13.41 0.64
CA ILE A 213 -17.93 12.00 0.33
C ILE A 213 -19.36 11.89 -0.24
N TYR A 214 -19.49 11.32 -1.44
CA TYR A 214 -20.80 11.03 -1.99
C TYR A 214 -21.45 9.82 -1.34
N ALA A 215 -22.70 9.98 -0.92
CA ALA A 215 -23.47 9.03 -0.15
C ALA A 215 -24.69 8.57 -0.97
N ASP A 216 -24.83 7.25 -1.16
CA ASP A 216 -26.01 6.64 -1.79
C ASP A 216 -27.24 6.86 -0.91
N THR A 217 -28.29 7.47 -1.45
CA THR A 217 -29.53 7.72 -0.67
C THR A 217 -30.21 6.43 -0.24
N ALA A 218 -29.99 5.32 -0.93
CA ALA A 218 -30.54 4.01 -0.59
C ALA A 218 -29.88 3.38 0.66
N ASP A 219 -28.63 3.78 0.99
CA ASP A 219 -27.90 3.30 2.15
C ASP A 219 -27.95 4.26 3.36
N SER A 220 -28.75 5.33 3.26
CA SER A 220 -29.01 6.27 4.34
C SER A 220 -29.88 5.61 5.45
N PRO A 221 -29.69 5.93 6.77
CA PRO A 221 -28.80 6.94 7.30
C PRO A 221 -27.33 6.47 7.39
N TYR A 222 -26.44 7.46 7.45
CA TYR A 222 -25.00 7.23 7.55
C TYR A 222 -24.47 7.62 8.93
N THR A 223 -23.43 6.90 9.37
CA THR A 223 -22.58 7.33 10.48
C THR A 223 -21.29 7.90 9.90
N VAL A 224 -21.03 9.17 10.18
CA VAL A 224 -19.76 9.84 9.86
C VAL A 224 -18.86 9.81 11.09
N PHE A 225 -17.61 9.46 10.91
CA PHE A 225 -16.62 9.40 12.01
C PHE A 225 -15.23 9.75 11.52
N VAL A 226 -14.37 10.19 12.44
CA VAL A 226 -12.99 10.53 12.16
C VAL A 226 -12.08 9.49 12.79
N ILE A 227 -11.04 9.08 12.05
CA ILE A 227 -9.98 8.20 12.53
C ILE A 227 -8.75 9.09 12.80
N PRO A 228 -8.46 9.44 14.07
CA PRO A 228 -7.30 10.24 14.40
C PRO A 228 -6.00 9.45 14.20
N PRO A 229 -4.86 10.12 13.96
CA PRO A 229 -3.58 9.44 13.73
C PRO A 229 -3.05 8.68 14.95
N ASN A 230 -3.45 9.09 16.16
CA ASN A 230 -3.04 8.46 17.41
C ASN A 230 -4.00 8.79 18.56
N ALA A 231 -3.73 8.22 19.74
CA ALA A 231 -4.56 8.38 20.93
C ALA A 231 -4.40 9.74 21.64
N GLY A 232 -3.50 10.61 21.22
CA GLY A 232 -3.37 11.98 21.72
C GLY A 232 -4.54 12.87 21.32
N TRP A 233 -5.30 12.44 20.31
CA TRP A 233 -6.45 13.16 19.77
C TRP A 233 -7.77 12.46 20.08
N ALA A 234 -8.78 13.25 20.39
CA ALA A 234 -10.16 12.79 20.58
C ALA A 234 -11.10 13.60 19.67
N PRO A 235 -11.61 13.01 18.58
CA PRO A 235 -12.60 13.69 17.74
C PRO A 235 -13.87 14.00 18.53
N CYS A 236 -14.38 15.22 18.41
CA CYS A 236 -15.62 15.67 19.03
C CYS A 236 -16.58 16.27 17.97
N PRO A 237 -17.80 15.71 17.81
CA PRO A 237 -18.25 14.45 18.41
C PRO A 237 -17.44 13.24 17.86
N ALA A 238 -17.41 12.10 18.55
CA ALA A 238 -16.71 10.91 18.09
C ALA A 238 -17.32 10.35 16.76
N SER A 239 -18.62 10.57 16.57
CA SER A 239 -19.33 10.26 15.33
C SER A 239 -20.62 11.06 15.25
N THR A 240 -21.10 11.28 14.04
CA THR A 240 -22.38 11.96 13.75
C THR A 240 -23.24 11.13 12.83
N SER A 241 -24.53 10.99 13.15
CA SER A 241 -25.49 10.33 12.24
C SER A 241 -26.12 11.37 11.33
N VAL A 242 -26.06 11.12 10.02
CA VAL A 242 -26.62 11.99 8.99
C VAL A 242 -27.61 11.24 8.12
N THR A 243 -28.71 11.91 7.74
CA THR A 243 -29.64 11.39 6.74
C THR A 243 -29.39 12.13 5.45
N VAL A 244 -29.15 11.40 4.38
CA VAL A 244 -28.83 11.95 3.07
C VAL A 244 -29.99 11.68 2.12
N ALA A 245 -30.55 12.74 1.53
CA ALA A 245 -31.54 12.66 0.46
C ALA A 245 -30.91 13.00 -0.89
N LEU A 246 -31.65 12.72 -1.96
CA LEU A 246 -31.18 12.94 -3.32
C LEU A 246 -30.83 14.41 -3.58
N GLY A 247 -29.57 14.62 -3.98
CA GLY A 247 -29.06 15.96 -4.31
C GLY A 247 -28.76 16.86 -3.09
N ASP A 248 -28.95 16.35 -1.86
CA ASP A 248 -28.66 17.11 -0.66
C ASP A 248 -27.15 17.21 -0.43
N THR A 249 -26.73 18.34 0.14
CA THR A 249 -25.42 18.49 0.76
C THR A 249 -25.60 18.58 2.28
N VAL A 250 -25.08 17.62 3.00
CA VAL A 250 -25.18 17.51 4.46
C VAL A 250 -23.83 17.82 5.08
N GLN A 251 -23.80 18.76 6.02
CA GLN A 251 -22.58 19.14 6.74
C GLN A 251 -22.38 18.24 7.95
N ALA A 252 -21.14 17.78 8.14
CA ALA A 252 -20.70 17.03 9.31
C ALA A 252 -19.28 17.47 9.68
N ASP A 253 -19.17 18.47 10.55
CA ASP A 253 -17.89 18.99 11.01
C ASP A 253 -17.44 18.28 12.29
N PHE A 254 -16.13 18.17 12.48
CA PHE A 254 -15.52 17.54 13.64
C PHE A 254 -14.42 18.44 14.22
N ALA A 255 -14.48 18.64 15.53
CA ALA A 255 -13.43 19.26 16.30
C ALA A 255 -12.44 18.18 16.79
N ALA A 256 -11.14 18.41 16.61
CA ALA A 256 -10.09 17.51 17.09
C ALA A 256 -9.58 18.00 18.44
N GLN A 257 -10.16 17.48 19.53
CA GLN A 257 -9.76 17.82 20.90
C GLN A 257 -8.46 17.13 21.27
N VAL A 258 -7.69 17.78 22.12
CA VAL A 258 -6.47 17.24 22.72
C VAL A 258 -6.85 16.31 23.86
N ALA A 259 -6.65 15.00 23.70
CA ALA A 259 -6.84 14.02 24.77
C ALA A 259 -5.64 13.95 25.71
N SER A 260 -4.43 14.13 25.17
CA SER A 260 -3.19 14.24 25.93
C SER A 260 -2.17 15.09 25.20
N ASP A 261 -1.39 15.85 25.95
CA ASP A 261 -0.30 16.64 25.42
C ASP A 261 0.88 15.75 25.03
N CYS A 262 1.20 15.71 23.74
CA CYS A 262 2.28 14.86 23.22
C CYS A 262 2.89 15.42 21.93
N ILE A 263 4.11 15.03 21.64
CA ILE A 263 4.77 15.24 20.35
C ILE A 263 4.95 13.86 19.73
N GLU A 264 4.56 13.74 18.45
CA GLU A 264 4.77 12.52 17.69
C GLU A 264 5.10 12.89 16.24
N LEU A 265 6.33 12.62 15.85
CA LEU A 265 6.77 12.82 14.47
C LEU A 265 6.61 11.51 13.71
N GLN A 266 6.01 11.58 12.53
CA GLN A 266 5.99 10.49 11.57
C GLN A 266 6.98 10.83 10.47
N ALA A 267 7.98 9.98 10.31
CA ALA A 267 9.03 10.10 9.29
C ALA A 267 8.81 9.07 8.19
N GLU A 268 9.08 9.46 6.96
CA GLU A 268 9.02 8.62 5.77
C GLU A 268 10.17 8.98 4.83
N ILE A 269 10.86 7.98 4.27
CA ILE A 269 11.90 8.17 3.25
C ILE A 269 11.73 7.16 2.14
N SER A 270 11.92 7.56 0.89
CA SER A 270 11.77 6.64 -0.23
C SER A 270 12.60 7.08 -1.45
N SER A 271 12.96 6.09 -2.26
CA SER A 271 13.52 6.30 -3.59
C SER A 271 12.73 5.47 -4.60
N PRO A 272 12.45 5.97 -5.82
CA PRO A 272 11.73 5.19 -6.81
C PRO A 272 12.48 3.91 -7.19
N LEU A 273 13.82 3.97 -7.20
CA LEU A 273 14.67 2.83 -7.54
C LEU A 273 16.12 3.12 -7.15
N LEU A 274 16.94 2.07 -7.04
CA LEU A 274 18.39 2.19 -6.87
C LEU A 274 19.10 1.66 -8.13
N ARG A 275 19.51 2.58 -9.01
CA ARG A 275 20.30 2.24 -10.20
C ARG A 275 21.78 2.36 -9.90
N ARG A 276 22.50 1.26 -10.13
CA ARG A 276 23.95 1.21 -10.01
C ARG A 276 24.62 2.19 -10.97
N CYS A 277 25.60 2.97 -10.49
CA CYS A 277 26.36 3.96 -11.25
C CYS A 277 25.55 5.22 -11.65
N PHE A 278 24.37 5.40 -11.16
CA PHE A 278 23.53 6.55 -11.46
C PHE A 278 23.20 7.36 -10.22
N ASP A 279 22.83 8.59 -10.45
CA ASP A 279 22.28 9.50 -9.46
C ASP A 279 20.83 9.06 -9.17
N ASN A 280 20.56 8.73 -7.91
CA ASN A 280 19.25 8.28 -7.46
C ASN A 280 18.62 9.37 -6.58
N THR A 281 17.33 9.64 -6.79
CA THR A 281 16.59 10.65 -6.03
C THR A 281 15.95 10.02 -4.82
N PHE A 282 16.11 10.63 -3.67
CA PHE A 282 15.47 10.28 -2.41
C PHE A 282 14.49 11.40 -2.04
N ASN A 283 13.30 10.99 -1.60
CA ASN A 283 12.27 11.88 -1.10
C ASN A 283 12.02 11.54 0.37
N ALA A 284 11.95 12.55 1.20
CA ALA A 284 11.66 12.40 2.62
C ALA A 284 10.54 13.35 3.02
N GLU A 285 9.67 12.89 3.93
CA GLU A 285 8.63 13.68 4.54
C GLU A 285 8.58 13.41 6.04
N VAL A 286 8.41 14.44 6.85
CA VAL A 286 8.16 14.30 8.28
C VAL A 286 6.97 15.17 8.66
N CYS A 287 5.95 14.54 9.25
CA CYS A 287 4.73 15.17 9.74
C CYS A 287 4.68 15.14 11.27
N ASN A 288 4.13 16.18 11.89
CA ASN A 288 3.83 16.17 13.32
C ASN A 288 2.38 15.71 13.53
N ASN A 289 2.20 14.46 13.92
CA ASN A 289 0.91 13.87 14.26
C ASN A 289 0.54 14.07 15.75
N GLY A 290 1.43 14.68 16.52
CA GLY A 290 1.22 15.00 17.92
C GLY A 290 0.29 16.20 18.14
N THR A 291 -0.03 16.47 19.40
CA THR A 291 -0.93 17.55 19.82
C THR A 291 -0.17 18.83 20.16
N LEU A 292 1.13 18.75 20.42
CA LEU A 292 2.01 19.89 20.71
C LEU A 292 2.90 20.21 19.51
N THR A 293 3.31 21.49 19.43
CA THR A 293 4.35 21.91 18.48
C THR A 293 5.68 21.26 18.82
N ALA A 294 6.23 20.47 17.92
CA ALA A 294 7.58 19.96 18.04
C ALA A 294 8.59 21.10 17.83
N THR A 295 9.54 21.25 18.73
CA THR A 295 10.58 22.27 18.68
C THR A 295 11.97 21.64 18.63
N GLY A 296 12.92 22.29 17.98
CA GLY A 296 14.26 21.76 17.81
C GLY A 296 14.31 20.55 16.87
N VAL A 297 13.45 20.53 15.86
CA VAL A 297 13.27 19.42 14.94
C VAL A 297 14.50 19.27 14.06
N TYR A 298 15.02 18.05 13.94
CA TYR A 298 16.03 17.64 12.98
C TYR A 298 15.86 16.18 12.58
N PHE A 299 16.49 15.78 11.48
CA PHE A 299 16.31 14.47 10.89
C PHE A 299 17.67 13.87 10.54
N ASP A 300 17.98 12.70 11.08
CA ASP A 300 19.20 11.98 10.73
C ASP A 300 18.88 10.95 9.65
N VAL A 301 19.44 11.15 8.46
CA VAL A 301 19.37 10.18 7.37
C VAL A 301 20.64 9.33 7.38
N THR A 302 20.47 8.02 7.44
CA THR A 302 21.57 7.06 7.39
C THR A 302 21.55 6.35 6.05
N MET A 303 22.70 6.34 5.36
CA MET A 303 22.89 5.73 4.04
C MET A 303 23.89 4.58 4.16
N ALA A 304 23.63 3.48 3.45
CA ALA A 304 24.60 2.37 3.33
C ALA A 304 25.94 2.85 2.74
N PRO A 305 27.07 2.17 3.06
CA PRO A 305 28.40 2.61 2.62
C PRO A 305 28.63 2.55 1.11
N GLU A 306 27.77 1.88 0.36
CA GLU A 306 27.77 1.81 -1.10
C GLU A 306 27.18 3.06 -1.77
N PHE A 307 26.66 4.01 -1.00
CA PHE A 307 26.25 5.33 -1.51
C PHE A 307 27.41 6.33 -1.39
N ASP A 308 27.53 7.15 -2.43
CA ASP A 308 28.41 8.35 -2.38
C ASP A 308 27.72 9.46 -1.59
N PHE A 309 28.41 10.59 -1.45
CA PHE A 309 27.90 11.73 -0.70
C PHE A 309 26.59 12.28 -1.28
N ILE A 310 25.73 12.76 -0.38
CA ILE A 310 24.47 13.42 -0.75
C ILE A 310 24.75 14.70 -1.53
N THR A 311 24.02 14.89 -2.61
CA THR A 311 24.06 16.09 -3.47
C THR A 311 22.64 16.63 -3.70
N ASN A 312 22.54 17.83 -4.25
CA ASN A 312 21.27 18.45 -4.67
C ASN A 312 20.15 18.42 -3.62
N ALA A 313 20.51 18.50 -2.34
CA ALA A 313 19.52 18.51 -1.26
C ALA A 313 18.73 19.82 -1.25
N THR A 314 17.39 19.71 -1.20
CA THR A 314 16.50 20.88 -1.10
C THR A 314 16.37 21.42 0.33
N MET A 315 16.85 20.66 1.34
CA MET A 315 16.95 21.08 2.74
C MET A 315 18.42 21.13 3.16
N PRO A 316 18.86 22.12 3.98
CA PRO A 316 20.23 22.18 4.51
C PRO A 316 20.57 20.93 5.34
N TYR A 317 21.80 20.42 5.20
CA TYR A 317 22.27 19.28 5.97
C TYR A 317 23.72 19.40 6.42
N THR A 318 24.09 18.58 7.40
CA THR A 318 25.45 18.42 7.90
C THR A 318 25.85 16.95 7.84
N ASN A 319 26.98 16.64 7.22
CA ASN A 319 27.54 15.29 7.22
C ASN A 319 28.20 15.01 8.58
N LEU A 320 27.67 14.04 9.34
CA LEU A 320 28.18 13.61 10.64
C LEU A 320 29.25 12.52 10.54
N GLY A 321 29.49 11.99 9.34
CA GLY A 321 30.37 10.83 9.09
C GLY A 321 29.62 9.49 9.19
N ASN A 322 30.29 8.41 8.79
CA ASN A 322 29.77 7.03 8.83
C ASN A 322 28.41 6.86 8.10
N GLY A 323 28.17 7.60 7.01
CA GLY A 323 26.94 7.55 6.25
C GLY A 323 25.76 8.30 6.88
N VAL A 324 25.97 9.04 7.98
CA VAL A 324 24.90 9.80 8.65
C VAL A 324 24.91 11.26 8.25
N TYR A 325 23.75 11.75 7.82
CA TYR A 325 23.53 13.13 7.38
C TYR A 325 22.38 13.76 8.17
N ARG A 326 22.66 14.83 8.90
CA ARG A 326 21.66 15.57 9.67
C ARG A 326 21.04 16.68 8.88
N PHE A 327 19.76 16.58 8.60
CA PHE A 327 18.95 17.60 7.96
C PHE A 327 18.29 18.49 9.01
N GLN A 328 18.31 19.81 8.76
CA GLN A 328 17.67 20.80 9.62
C GLN A 328 17.05 21.90 8.75
N PRO A 329 15.73 22.21 8.90
CA PRO A 329 15.06 23.22 8.08
C PRO A 329 15.67 24.62 8.19
N ASP A 330 16.19 25.00 9.35
CA ASP A 330 16.92 26.24 9.57
C ASP A 330 17.97 26.11 10.71
N SER A 331 18.85 27.12 10.82
CA SER A 331 19.92 27.15 11.81
C SER A 331 19.48 27.59 13.22
N THR A 332 18.22 27.97 13.42
CA THR A 332 17.70 28.57 14.65
C THR A 332 16.84 27.61 15.48
N GLY A 333 16.61 26.41 14.98
CA GLY A 333 15.77 25.40 15.63
C GLY A 333 14.35 25.45 15.11
N SER A 334 14.06 24.59 14.15
CA SER A 334 12.77 24.46 13.49
C SER A 334 11.68 24.05 14.45
N SER A 335 10.50 24.56 14.24
CA SER A 335 9.30 24.09 14.91
C SER A 335 8.31 23.55 13.87
N LEU A 336 7.66 22.44 14.21
CA LEU A 336 6.65 21.82 13.39
C LEU A 336 5.34 21.76 14.19
N ALA A 337 4.35 22.56 13.78
CA ALA A 337 3.05 22.60 14.44
C ALA A 337 2.30 21.27 14.26
N PRO A 338 1.33 20.94 15.11
CA PRO A 338 0.43 19.79 14.90
C PRO A 338 -0.19 19.80 13.50
N GLY A 339 -0.18 18.66 12.82
CA GLY A 339 -0.69 18.49 11.46
C GLY A 339 0.18 19.08 10.35
N ALA A 340 1.29 19.76 10.66
CA ALA A 340 2.21 20.27 9.67
C ALA A 340 3.21 19.21 9.22
N CYS A 341 3.58 19.25 7.93
CA CYS A 341 4.57 18.37 7.33
C CYS A 341 5.71 19.17 6.69
N LEU A 342 6.89 18.57 6.67
CA LEU A 342 8.07 19.04 5.93
C LEU A 342 8.45 17.95 4.93
N SER A 343 8.56 18.32 3.66
CA SER A 343 9.00 17.42 2.59
C SER A 343 10.24 17.99 1.91
N TRP A 344 11.21 17.14 1.60
CA TRP A 344 12.42 17.50 0.89
C TRP A 344 12.97 16.36 0.06
N SER A 345 13.88 16.66 -0.84
CA SER A 345 14.57 15.66 -1.65
C SER A 345 16.08 15.88 -1.62
N PHE A 346 16.81 14.81 -1.93
CA PHE A 346 18.25 14.83 -2.13
C PHE A 346 18.64 13.71 -3.11
N HIS A 347 19.89 13.72 -3.56
CA HIS A 347 20.43 12.75 -4.49
C HIS A 347 21.62 12.03 -3.90
N ALA A 348 21.80 10.75 -4.25
CA ALA A 348 23.01 9.98 -3.96
C ALA A 348 23.28 8.97 -5.09
N VAL A 349 24.54 8.77 -5.41
CA VAL A 349 24.97 7.81 -6.43
C VAL A 349 25.25 6.45 -5.77
N VAL A 350 24.69 5.37 -6.33
CA VAL A 350 25.11 4.02 -5.99
C VAL A 350 26.44 3.73 -6.67
N ILE A 351 27.51 3.54 -5.87
CA ILE A 351 28.89 3.42 -6.33
C ILE A 351 29.08 2.18 -7.19
N CYS A 352 29.66 2.35 -8.38
CA CYS A 352 29.84 1.27 -9.36
C CYS A 352 30.74 0.13 -8.89
N ASP A 353 31.79 0.46 -8.14
CA ASP A 353 32.84 -0.49 -7.80
C ASP A 353 32.55 -1.29 -6.52
N SER A 354 31.71 -0.75 -5.63
CA SER A 354 31.35 -1.38 -4.35
C SER A 354 29.99 -2.06 -4.38
N ALA A 355 29.01 -1.53 -5.12
CA ALA A 355 27.69 -2.11 -5.21
C ALA A 355 27.62 -3.23 -6.26
N VAL A 356 26.84 -4.26 -5.98
CA VAL A 356 26.60 -5.40 -6.87
C VAL A 356 25.15 -5.40 -7.34
N LEU A 357 24.92 -5.77 -8.59
CA LEU A 357 23.55 -5.95 -9.09
C LEU A 357 22.84 -7.06 -8.30
N GLY A 358 21.63 -6.77 -7.83
CA GLY A 358 20.87 -7.66 -6.99
C GLY A 358 21.17 -7.51 -5.49
N GLN A 359 22.21 -6.78 -5.10
CA GLN A 359 22.49 -6.46 -3.70
C GLN A 359 21.42 -5.52 -3.15
N THR A 360 21.01 -5.74 -1.91
CA THR A 360 20.07 -4.87 -1.21
C THR A 360 20.84 -3.79 -0.44
N LEU A 361 20.50 -2.54 -0.68
CA LEU A 361 21.01 -1.40 0.08
C LEU A 361 19.90 -0.77 0.90
N CYS A 362 20.20 -0.53 2.18
CA CYS A 362 19.28 0.11 3.11
C CYS A 362 19.65 1.57 3.35
N TYR A 363 18.63 2.36 3.60
CA TYR A 363 18.74 3.74 4.04
C TYR A 363 17.58 4.05 4.98
N SER A 364 17.80 4.93 5.92
CA SER A 364 16.79 5.24 6.95
C SER A 364 16.75 6.71 7.27
N ILE A 365 15.62 7.15 7.82
CA ILE A 365 15.43 8.45 8.43
C ILE A 365 15.02 8.28 9.89
N HIS A 366 15.56 9.11 10.77
CA HIS A 366 15.15 9.20 12.16
C HIS A 366 14.83 10.66 12.50
N ALA A 367 13.58 10.93 12.82
CA ALA A 367 13.10 12.26 13.19
C ALA A 367 13.23 12.50 14.71
N TYR A 368 13.63 13.71 15.06
CA TYR A 368 13.77 14.14 16.47
C TYR A 368 12.98 15.43 16.72
N PRO A 369 12.32 15.54 17.92
CA PRO A 369 12.35 14.60 19.06
C PRO A 369 11.61 13.29 18.75
N ASP A 370 12.23 12.18 19.15
CA ASP A 370 11.63 10.84 19.05
C ASP A 370 10.79 10.58 20.30
N THR A 371 9.50 10.91 20.19
CA THR A 371 8.49 10.73 21.24
C THR A 371 7.20 10.21 20.63
N SER A 372 6.33 9.60 21.42
CA SER A 372 5.06 9.04 20.97
C SER A 372 3.90 9.56 21.82
N CYS A 373 2.75 9.72 21.18
CA CYS A 373 1.47 9.99 21.82
C CYS A 373 0.83 8.75 22.45
N THR A 374 1.40 7.58 22.21
CA THR A 374 0.94 6.34 22.81
C THR A 374 1.74 6.08 24.09
N GLU A 375 1.09 6.17 25.23
CA GLU A 375 1.71 5.79 26.50
C GLU A 375 2.05 4.30 26.49
N PRO A 376 3.29 3.94 26.86
CA PRO A 376 3.66 2.54 26.97
C PRO A 376 2.72 1.81 27.94
N SER A 377 2.32 0.59 27.58
CA SER A 377 1.51 -0.25 28.45
C SER A 377 2.16 -0.37 29.83
N SER A 378 1.39 -0.18 30.90
CA SER A 378 1.89 -0.40 32.27
C SER A 378 2.33 -1.85 32.52
N ALA A 379 1.98 -2.77 31.63
CA ALA A 379 2.42 -4.17 31.66
C ALA A 379 3.76 -4.38 30.92
N TRP A 380 4.27 -3.38 30.20
CA TRP A 380 5.58 -3.47 29.55
C TRP A 380 6.70 -3.41 30.60
N SER A 381 7.64 -4.34 30.50
CA SER A 381 8.77 -4.44 31.44
C SER A 381 9.82 -3.32 31.31
N GLY A 382 9.75 -2.53 30.26
CA GLY A 382 10.78 -1.58 29.86
C GLY A 382 11.95 -2.20 29.09
N ALA A 383 11.92 -3.50 28.79
CA ALA A 383 12.92 -4.12 27.94
C ALA A 383 12.68 -3.78 26.47
N ASN A 384 13.77 -3.59 25.71
CA ASN A 384 13.75 -3.28 24.28
C ASN A 384 14.84 -4.11 23.58
N VAL A 385 14.42 -5.08 22.78
CA VAL A 385 15.31 -5.98 22.08
C VAL A 385 15.71 -5.37 20.74
N THR A 386 17.01 -5.41 20.44
CA THR A 386 17.57 -5.03 19.15
C THR A 386 18.47 -6.12 18.62
N VAL A 387 18.63 -6.19 17.30
CA VAL A 387 19.53 -7.13 16.61
C VAL A 387 20.49 -6.34 15.75
N THR A 388 21.76 -6.68 15.81
CA THR A 388 22.78 -6.14 14.91
C THR A 388 23.54 -7.28 14.23
N GLY A 389 24.02 -7.05 13.01
CA GLY A 389 24.82 -8.01 12.25
C GLY A 389 26.04 -7.35 11.65
N GLU A 390 27.16 -8.08 11.56
CA GLU A 390 28.38 -7.60 10.93
C GLU A 390 29.13 -8.72 10.20
N CYS A 391 29.75 -8.39 9.07
CA CYS A 391 30.65 -9.30 8.36
C CYS A 391 32.04 -9.23 8.97
N GLN A 392 32.54 -10.35 9.49
CA GLN A 392 33.85 -10.48 10.15
C GLN A 392 34.79 -11.41 9.37
N GLY A 393 35.07 -11.10 8.12
CA GLY A 393 36.02 -11.88 7.30
C GLY A 393 35.47 -13.27 6.94
N ASP A 394 35.72 -14.28 7.77
CA ASP A 394 35.32 -15.67 7.56
C ASP A 394 33.95 -16.03 8.18
N SER A 395 33.31 -15.07 8.78
CA SER A 395 32.08 -15.29 9.53
C SER A 395 31.18 -14.07 9.53
N VAL A 396 29.88 -14.31 9.70
CA VAL A 396 28.89 -13.30 10.05
C VAL A 396 28.62 -13.39 11.55
N ARG A 397 28.67 -12.26 12.24
CA ARG A 397 28.36 -12.17 13.66
C ARG A 397 27.05 -11.42 13.83
N PHE A 398 26.10 -12.02 14.55
CA PHE A 398 24.89 -11.36 15.02
C PHE A 398 24.92 -11.14 16.53
N VAL A 399 24.28 -10.07 16.98
CA VAL A 399 24.14 -9.77 18.40
C VAL A 399 22.70 -9.35 18.68
N ILE A 400 22.04 -10.06 19.59
CA ILE A 400 20.77 -9.64 20.20
C ILE A 400 21.12 -8.86 21.45
N THR A 401 20.58 -7.67 21.63
CA THR A 401 20.86 -6.81 22.80
C THR A 401 19.56 -6.29 23.38
N ASN A 402 19.41 -6.32 24.70
CA ASN A 402 18.36 -5.56 25.39
C ASN A 402 18.90 -4.16 25.70
N ILE A 403 18.51 -3.17 24.90
CA ILE A 403 18.89 -1.76 25.09
C ILE A 403 17.89 -1.00 25.96
N GLY A 404 16.80 -1.63 26.40
CA GLY A 404 15.76 -1.04 27.20
C GLY A 404 16.17 -0.72 28.63
N ILE A 405 15.23 -0.15 29.39
CA ILE A 405 15.42 0.30 30.79
C ILE A 405 15.07 -0.78 31.80
N GLY A 406 14.56 -1.94 31.35
CA GLY A 406 14.15 -3.06 32.21
C GLY A 406 14.65 -4.41 31.73
N ASN A 407 14.42 -5.43 32.53
CA ASN A 407 14.74 -6.82 32.17
C ASN A 407 13.58 -7.44 31.38
N MET A 408 13.89 -8.34 30.45
CA MET A 408 12.85 -9.16 29.81
C MET A 408 12.15 -10.04 30.86
N VAL A 409 10.80 -10.05 30.81
CA VAL A 409 9.99 -10.84 31.75
C VAL A 409 9.78 -12.27 31.27
N SER A 410 9.91 -12.54 29.98
CA SER A 410 9.73 -13.88 29.38
C SER A 410 10.82 -14.19 28.38
N GLN A 411 10.98 -15.48 28.14
CA GLN A 411 11.82 -15.94 27.03
C GLN A 411 11.14 -15.62 25.71
N GLN A 412 11.93 -15.16 24.75
CA GLN A 412 11.52 -14.92 23.37
C GLN A 412 12.32 -15.81 22.43
N ASP A 413 11.76 -16.10 21.27
CA ASP A 413 12.42 -16.92 20.24
C ASP A 413 13.35 -16.07 19.38
N TYR A 414 14.35 -16.73 18.84
CA TYR A 414 15.12 -16.22 17.72
C TYR A 414 15.26 -17.29 16.65
N VAL A 415 15.48 -16.84 15.41
CA VAL A 415 15.80 -17.72 14.28
C VAL A 415 16.97 -17.14 13.49
N ILE A 416 17.84 -18.04 12.97
CA ILE A 416 18.92 -17.67 12.06
C ILE A 416 18.65 -18.38 10.73
N ILE A 417 18.65 -17.60 9.65
CA ILE A 417 18.25 -18.02 8.32
C ILE A 417 19.42 -17.82 7.37
N GLU A 418 19.70 -18.80 6.51
CA GLU A 418 20.63 -18.72 5.39
C GLU A 418 19.82 -18.79 4.10
N ASP A 419 19.81 -17.74 3.31
CA ASP A 419 18.94 -17.55 2.15
C ASP A 419 17.46 -17.74 2.55
N ASP A 420 16.83 -18.83 2.10
CA ASP A 420 15.46 -19.25 2.44
C ASP A 420 15.40 -20.41 3.45
N VAL A 421 16.56 -20.81 4.03
CA VAL A 421 16.66 -21.98 4.90
C VAL A 421 16.92 -21.55 6.34
N MET A 422 16.01 -21.86 7.24
CA MET A 422 16.24 -21.67 8.68
C MET A 422 17.33 -22.67 9.15
N ARG A 423 18.41 -22.14 9.70
CA ARG A 423 19.56 -22.93 10.17
C ARG A 423 19.57 -23.18 11.65
N GLU A 424 19.07 -22.25 12.42
CA GLU A 424 19.04 -22.33 13.88
C GLU A 424 17.81 -21.64 14.44
N GLU A 425 17.21 -22.22 15.44
CA GLU A 425 16.18 -21.61 16.28
C GLU A 425 16.56 -21.78 17.75
N GLY A 426 16.09 -20.88 18.58
CA GLY A 426 16.30 -21.01 20.02
C GLY A 426 15.54 -19.95 20.79
N MET A 427 15.79 -19.91 22.08
CA MET A 427 15.17 -18.95 22.99
C MET A 427 16.24 -18.12 23.69
N PHE A 428 15.90 -16.88 24.00
CA PHE A 428 16.77 -15.98 24.77
C PHE A 428 15.95 -15.19 25.79
N GLN A 429 16.61 -14.74 26.83
CA GLN A 429 16.06 -13.80 27.81
C GLN A 429 17.21 -12.96 28.36
N LEU A 430 17.13 -11.65 28.20
CA LEU A 430 18.20 -10.73 28.51
C LEU A 430 17.80 -9.77 29.63
N GLY A 431 18.69 -9.58 30.60
CA GLY A 431 18.61 -8.46 31.54
C GLY A 431 18.92 -7.14 30.83
N GLN A 432 18.66 -6.04 31.50
CA GLN A 432 18.99 -4.70 31.03
C GLN A 432 20.47 -4.61 30.63
N GLY A 433 20.74 -4.13 29.40
CA GLY A 433 22.09 -3.95 28.87
C GLY A 433 22.82 -5.26 28.54
N GLN A 434 22.18 -6.43 28.68
CA GLN A 434 22.78 -7.70 28.31
C GLN A 434 22.65 -7.99 26.81
N SER A 435 23.60 -8.79 26.31
CA SER A 435 23.64 -9.20 24.90
C SER A 435 23.96 -10.69 24.77
N GLN A 436 23.44 -11.30 23.71
CA GLN A 436 23.77 -12.65 23.27
C GLN A 436 24.28 -12.60 21.84
N SER A 437 25.41 -13.22 21.53
CA SER A 437 26.01 -13.20 20.19
C SER A 437 26.02 -14.57 19.54
N PHE A 438 25.89 -14.58 18.23
CA PHE A 438 25.86 -15.74 17.35
C PHE A 438 26.92 -15.56 16.26
N LYS A 439 27.51 -16.65 15.80
CA LYS A 439 28.49 -16.65 14.74
C LYS A 439 28.20 -17.74 13.74
N VAL A 440 28.03 -17.36 12.47
CA VAL A 440 27.81 -18.29 11.36
C VAL A 440 28.92 -18.15 10.30
N PRO A 441 29.17 -19.15 9.46
CA PRO A 441 30.22 -19.07 8.43
C PRO A 441 29.87 -18.00 7.36
N ALA A 442 30.86 -17.26 6.89
CA ALA A 442 30.73 -16.36 5.73
C ALA A 442 30.75 -17.16 4.42
N THR A 443 29.66 -17.83 4.11
CA THR A 443 29.52 -18.69 2.91
C THR A 443 29.26 -17.90 1.63
N GLY A 444 28.92 -16.63 1.76
CA GLY A 444 28.37 -15.81 0.68
C GLY A 444 26.86 -15.88 0.56
N ALA A 445 26.19 -16.74 1.31
CA ALA A 445 24.74 -16.71 1.46
C ALA A 445 24.29 -15.46 2.20
N THR A 446 23.05 -15.03 1.95
CA THR A 446 22.40 -14.01 2.75
C THR A 446 22.03 -14.60 4.10
N TRP A 447 22.60 -14.04 5.16
CA TRP A 447 22.34 -14.45 6.54
C TRP A 447 21.43 -13.45 7.23
N ARG A 448 20.41 -13.94 7.94
CA ARG A 448 19.47 -13.12 8.71
C ARG A 448 19.28 -13.73 10.10
N LEU A 449 19.24 -12.87 11.11
CA LEU A 449 18.77 -13.20 12.45
C LEU A 449 17.49 -12.38 12.74
N GLU A 450 16.42 -13.05 13.13
CA GLU A 450 15.20 -12.45 13.67
C GLU A 450 15.03 -12.86 15.13
N ALA A 451 14.59 -11.92 15.97
CA ALA A 451 14.33 -12.16 17.39
C ALA A 451 12.93 -11.66 17.78
N GLY A 452 12.31 -12.29 18.75
CA GLY A 452 11.05 -11.82 19.34
C GLY A 452 11.28 -10.56 20.18
N GLN A 453 10.39 -9.56 20.06
CA GLN A 453 10.38 -8.39 20.92
C GLN A 453 9.74 -8.72 22.28
N GLU A 454 10.08 -7.96 23.31
CA GLU A 454 9.44 -8.04 24.62
C GLU A 454 7.93 -7.83 24.51
N PRO A 455 7.10 -8.65 25.17
CA PRO A 455 5.66 -8.47 25.18
C PRO A 455 5.23 -7.08 25.67
N GLN A 456 4.21 -6.52 25.05
CA GLN A 456 3.68 -5.17 25.34
C GLN A 456 4.67 -4.03 25.06
N HIS A 457 5.74 -4.29 24.29
CA HIS A 457 6.60 -3.23 23.79
C HIS A 457 5.76 -2.22 22.97
N PRO A 458 5.97 -0.90 23.14
CA PRO A 458 5.17 0.11 22.43
C PRO A 458 5.28 0.02 20.90
N VAL A 459 6.44 -0.41 20.40
CA VAL A 459 6.66 -0.69 18.97
C VAL A 459 6.64 -2.21 18.78
N PRO A 460 5.56 -2.78 18.23
CA PRO A 460 5.50 -4.21 17.95
C PRO A 460 6.44 -4.56 16.79
N GLY A 461 6.91 -5.80 16.74
CA GLY A 461 7.75 -6.26 15.63
C GLY A 461 8.71 -7.38 16.00
N PHE A 462 9.53 -7.76 15.03
CA PHE A 462 10.59 -8.76 15.18
C PHE A 462 11.92 -8.10 14.85
N PRO A 463 12.67 -7.62 15.86
CA PRO A 463 14.02 -7.11 15.66
C PRO A 463 14.84 -8.06 14.79
N SER A 464 15.46 -7.57 13.75
CA SER A 464 16.22 -8.40 12.82
C SER A 464 17.43 -7.68 12.26
N ALA A 465 18.42 -8.46 11.80
CA ALA A 465 19.53 -7.97 11.00
C ALA A 465 19.82 -8.94 9.87
N THR A 466 20.10 -8.42 8.68
CA THR A 466 20.42 -9.19 7.49
C THR A 466 21.79 -8.79 6.96
N ILE A 467 22.62 -9.77 6.60
CA ILE A 467 23.94 -9.57 6.01
C ILE A 467 24.01 -10.30 4.68
N GLU A 468 24.12 -9.56 3.61
CA GLU A 468 24.38 -10.05 2.25
C GLU A 468 25.88 -9.96 1.91
N THR A 469 26.30 -10.70 0.90
CA THR A 469 27.63 -10.60 0.27
C THR A 469 28.83 -10.86 1.17
N CYS A 470 28.63 -11.34 2.40
CA CYS A 470 29.74 -11.69 3.29
C CYS A 470 30.42 -12.97 2.84
N THR A 471 31.53 -12.84 2.12
CA THR A 471 32.29 -13.97 1.57
C THR A 471 33.75 -13.64 1.34
N GLN A 472 34.63 -14.66 1.41
CA GLN A 472 36.01 -14.58 0.96
C GLN A 472 36.23 -15.20 -0.42
N SER A 473 35.24 -15.95 -0.94
CA SER A 473 35.36 -16.68 -2.21
C SER A 473 34.86 -15.91 -3.43
N GLY A 474 34.20 -14.76 -3.22
CA GLY A 474 33.60 -13.95 -4.28
C GLY A 474 32.27 -14.49 -4.83
N ASN A 475 31.81 -15.65 -4.39
CA ASN A 475 30.47 -16.17 -4.70
C ASN A 475 29.53 -15.78 -3.58
N PHE A 476 28.38 -15.19 -3.93
CA PHE A 476 27.37 -14.77 -2.96
C PHE A 476 25.96 -14.89 -3.57
N THR A 477 24.96 -14.91 -2.70
CA THR A 477 23.54 -14.83 -3.04
C THR A 477 22.99 -13.45 -2.67
N THR A 478 21.97 -13.00 -3.41
CA THR A 478 21.26 -11.74 -3.19
C THR A 478 19.76 -11.95 -3.34
N GLY A 479 18.97 -10.95 -2.96
CA GLY A 479 17.50 -10.99 -3.12
C GLY A 479 16.76 -11.72 -2.01
N TYR A 480 17.45 -12.14 -0.95
CA TYR A 480 16.86 -12.77 0.24
C TYR A 480 16.69 -11.79 1.41
N TYR A 481 16.98 -10.53 1.19
CA TYR A 481 16.75 -9.48 2.19
C TYR A 481 15.26 -9.25 2.34
N LEU A 482 14.75 -9.42 3.55
CA LEU A 482 13.37 -9.17 3.89
C LEU A 482 13.28 -7.85 4.64
N MET A 483 12.55 -6.90 4.09
CA MET A 483 12.35 -5.60 4.69
C MET A 483 11.36 -5.72 5.87
N PHE A 484 11.92 -5.87 7.05
CA PHE A 484 11.34 -5.43 8.30
C PHE A 484 12.45 -4.75 9.04
N ALA A 485 12.49 -3.46 8.87
CA ALA A 485 13.31 -2.66 9.74
C ALA A 485 12.85 -2.89 11.17
N GLN A 486 13.79 -3.09 12.03
CA GLN A 486 13.59 -3.36 13.45
C GLN A 486 12.77 -2.27 14.16
N TYR A 487 12.68 -1.07 13.57
CA TYR A 487 11.99 0.09 14.11
C TYR A 487 10.89 0.66 13.20
N ASP A 488 10.67 0.07 12.05
CA ASP A 488 9.73 0.59 11.03
C ASP A 488 8.26 0.60 11.50
N ALA A 489 7.93 -0.09 12.58
CA ALA A 489 6.63 0.02 13.24
C ALA A 489 6.49 1.28 14.12
N GLY A 490 7.59 2.01 14.38
CA GLY A 490 7.60 3.31 15.07
C GLY A 490 7.31 4.44 14.10
N ASN A 491 6.77 5.56 14.61
CA ASN A 491 6.46 6.70 13.76
C ASN A 491 7.69 7.56 13.42
N ALA A 492 8.66 7.66 14.35
CA ALA A 492 9.81 8.55 14.20
C ALA A 492 10.92 8.01 13.31
N ILE A 493 10.91 6.73 12.97
CA ILE A 493 11.92 6.05 12.16
C ILE A 493 11.26 5.37 11.00
N ASP A 494 11.85 5.56 9.82
CA ASP A 494 11.52 4.79 8.61
C ASP A 494 12.82 4.27 8.00
N GLU A 495 12.85 2.99 7.68
CA GLU A 495 13.99 2.33 7.02
C GLU A 495 13.51 1.63 5.76
N GLU A 496 14.15 1.94 4.66
CA GLU A 496 13.90 1.31 3.40
C GLU A 496 15.11 0.55 2.88
N CYS A 497 14.87 -0.63 2.35
CA CYS A 497 15.87 -1.44 1.72
C CYS A 497 15.44 -1.79 0.30
N GLN A 498 16.28 -1.53 -0.68
CA GLN A 498 15.99 -1.77 -2.09
C GLN A 498 17.11 -2.53 -2.77
N GLU A 499 16.71 -3.39 -3.72
CA GLU A 499 17.66 -4.09 -4.59
C GLU A 499 18.28 -3.13 -5.59
N VAL A 500 19.60 -3.20 -5.73
CA VAL A 500 20.35 -2.48 -6.77
C VAL A 500 20.06 -3.09 -8.13
N ILE A 501 19.45 -2.32 -9.01
CA ILE A 501 19.01 -2.81 -10.32
C ILE A 501 19.81 -2.26 -11.50
N GLY A 502 19.72 -2.98 -12.64
CA GLY A 502 20.18 -2.52 -13.94
C GLY A 502 19.00 -2.04 -14.80
N SER A 503 18.71 -2.74 -15.90
CA SER A 503 17.49 -2.53 -16.69
C SER A 503 16.29 -3.15 -15.99
N TYR A 504 15.14 -2.46 -15.98
CA TYR A 504 13.91 -2.91 -15.30
C TYR A 504 12.65 -2.46 -16.06
N ASP A 505 11.48 -3.05 -15.70
CA ASP A 505 10.19 -2.55 -16.14
C ASP A 505 9.87 -1.28 -15.34
N PRO A 506 9.63 -0.15 -16.00
CA PRO A 506 9.41 1.12 -15.31
C PRO A 506 8.05 1.26 -14.64
N ASN A 507 7.10 0.34 -14.91
CA ASN A 507 5.75 0.36 -14.35
C ASN A 507 5.52 -0.91 -13.55
N ASP A 508 5.94 -0.91 -12.28
CA ASP A 508 5.85 -2.09 -11.43
C ASP A 508 5.22 -1.80 -10.06
N LYS A 509 4.90 -2.88 -9.37
CA LYS A 509 4.46 -2.87 -7.98
C LYS A 509 5.32 -3.80 -7.17
N GLN A 510 5.80 -3.30 -6.06
CA GLN A 510 6.56 -4.05 -5.07
C GLN A 510 5.75 -4.16 -3.79
N GLY A 511 5.86 -5.30 -3.10
CA GLY A 511 5.25 -5.52 -1.78
C GLY A 511 6.31 -5.93 -0.79
N PHE A 512 6.30 -5.32 0.37
CA PHE A 512 7.23 -5.56 1.45
C PHE A 512 6.49 -5.97 2.72
N PRO A 513 7.04 -6.95 3.47
CA PRO A 513 8.19 -7.78 3.15
C PRO A 513 7.92 -8.65 1.92
N ARG A 514 8.96 -9.01 1.18
CA ARG A 514 8.80 -9.95 0.05
C ARG A 514 8.24 -11.32 0.45
N GLY A 515 8.38 -11.66 1.72
CA GLY A 515 8.03 -12.98 2.23
C GLY A 515 9.10 -14.04 1.94
N TYR A 516 8.97 -15.19 2.56
CA TYR A 516 9.96 -16.27 2.49
C TYR A 516 9.65 -17.30 1.41
N GLY A 517 10.70 -17.78 0.76
CA GLY A 517 10.64 -18.84 -0.25
C GLY A 517 9.78 -18.47 -1.47
N ASP A 518 9.54 -19.43 -2.35
CA ASP A 518 8.78 -19.23 -3.58
C ASP A 518 7.30 -18.88 -3.35
N GLN A 519 6.79 -19.10 -2.13
CA GLN A 519 5.41 -18.78 -1.73
C GLN A 519 5.30 -17.38 -1.13
N HIS A 520 6.41 -16.69 -0.92
CA HIS A 520 6.45 -15.39 -0.26
C HIS A 520 5.69 -15.39 1.08
N LEU A 521 6.02 -16.35 1.95
CA LEU A 521 5.34 -16.55 3.24
C LEU A 521 5.56 -15.35 4.16
N ILE A 522 4.48 -14.83 4.69
CA ILE A 522 4.47 -13.77 5.71
C ILE A 522 3.69 -14.25 6.94
N ARG A 523 4.09 -13.81 8.13
CA ARG A 523 3.38 -14.18 9.36
C ARG A 523 2.00 -13.54 9.43
N PRO A 524 1.03 -14.16 10.16
CA PRO A 524 -0.21 -13.49 10.52
C PRO A 524 0.05 -12.14 11.19
N ASN A 525 -0.82 -11.18 10.94
CA ASN A 525 -0.74 -9.81 11.46
C ASN A 525 0.51 -9.01 11.04
N THR A 526 1.20 -9.46 10.00
CA THR A 526 2.31 -8.71 9.39
C THR A 526 1.75 -7.48 8.67
N GLY A 527 2.27 -6.28 8.97
CA GLY A 527 2.04 -5.09 8.14
C GLY A 527 2.69 -5.27 6.77
N LEU A 528 2.08 -4.71 5.75
CA LEU A 528 2.60 -4.70 4.38
C LEU A 528 2.83 -3.26 3.94
N GLU A 529 3.92 -3.05 3.24
CA GLU A 529 4.16 -1.83 2.48
C GLU A 529 4.13 -2.14 1.00
N TYR A 530 3.43 -1.31 0.23
CA TYR A 530 3.41 -1.38 -1.22
C TYR A 530 4.01 -0.13 -1.82
N ARG A 531 4.86 -0.33 -2.82
CA ARG A 531 5.40 0.73 -3.65
C ARG A 531 4.98 0.49 -5.09
N ILE A 532 4.41 1.51 -5.72
CA ILE A 532 3.98 1.48 -7.10
C ILE A 532 4.80 2.52 -7.85
N ARG A 533 5.57 2.08 -8.84
CA ARG A 533 6.42 2.93 -9.66
C ARG A 533 5.80 3.10 -11.04
N PHE A 534 6.02 4.25 -11.63
CA PHE A 534 5.54 4.54 -12.96
C PHE A 534 6.53 5.44 -13.72
N GLN A 535 6.55 5.29 -15.04
CA GLN A 535 7.36 6.12 -15.92
C GLN A 535 6.54 6.54 -17.13
N ASN A 536 6.61 7.81 -17.48
CA ASN A 536 6.07 8.29 -18.74
C ASN A 536 7.01 7.91 -19.89
N THR A 537 6.70 6.80 -20.55
CA THR A 537 7.40 6.32 -21.76
C THR A 537 6.71 6.78 -23.05
N GLY A 538 5.76 7.72 -22.96
CA GLY A 538 5.08 8.32 -24.09
C GLY A 538 5.98 9.26 -24.91
N THR A 539 5.35 10.15 -25.66
CA THR A 539 6.04 11.13 -26.54
C THR A 539 5.73 12.57 -26.16
N ASP A 540 5.03 12.79 -25.05
CA ASP A 540 4.63 14.10 -24.56
C ASP A 540 4.54 14.08 -23.03
N THR A 541 4.50 15.24 -22.39
CA THR A 541 4.35 15.40 -20.95
C THR A 541 2.99 14.88 -20.48
N ALA A 542 2.96 14.04 -19.46
CA ALA A 542 1.74 13.65 -18.78
C ALA A 542 1.35 14.70 -17.73
N PHE A 543 0.11 15.18 -17.77
CA PHE A 543 -0.39 16.21 -16.87
C PHE A 543 -1.06 15.64 -15.64
N THR A 544 -1.63 14.44 -15.75
CA THR A 544 -2.29 13.75 -14.66
C THR A 544 -1.84 12.28 -14.64
N VAL A 545 -1.48 11.77 -13.47
CA VAL A 545 -1.27 10.34 -13.27
C VAL A 545 -2.24 9.87 -12.19
N VAL A 546 -2.95 8.77 -12.45
CA VAL A 546 -3.85 8.15 -11.49
C VAL A 546 -3.41 6.70 -11.28
N VAL A 547 -3.09 6.36 -10.03
CA VAL A 547 -2.77 5.00 -9.64
C VAL A 547 -3.97 4.43 -8.89
N ARG A 548 -4.50 3.31 -9.37
CA ARG A 548 -5.62 2.58 -8.74
C ARG A 548 -5.16 1.22 -8.27
N ASP A 549 -5.43 0.91 -7.04
CA ASP A 549 -5.02 -0.32 -6.38
C ASP A 549 -6.22 -0.97 -5.69
N THR A 550 -6.67 -2.11 -6.21
CA THR A 550 -7.79 -2.84 -5.61
C THR A 550 -7.27 -3.81 -4.56
N LEU A 551 -7.45 -3.44 -3.30
CA LEU A 551 -6.94 -4.20 -2.17
C LEU A 551 -7.68 -5.53 -1.96
N PRO A 552 -6.96 -6.63 -1.68
CA PRO A 552 -7.57 -7.89 -1.27
C PRO A 552 -8.25 -7.78 0.10
N ALA A 553 -9.33 -8.55 0.29
CA ALA A 553 -10.17 -8.53 1.49
C ALA A 553 -9.46 -8.94 2.80
N ALA A 554 -8.22 -9.44 2.72
CA ALA A 554 -7.41 -9.80 3.88
C ALA A 554 -6.69 -8.60 4.52
N LEU A 555 -6.79 -7.41 3.92
CA LEU A 555 -6.12 -6.20 4.40
C LEU A 555 -7.11 -5.27 5.12
N ASP A 556 -6.62 -4.62 6.18
CA ASP A 556 -7.41 -3.71 7.01
C ASP A 556 -7.34 -2.27 6.46
N LEU A 557 -8.40 -1.84 5.80
CA LEU A 557 -8.51 -0.49 5.24
C LEU A 557 -8.39 0.63 6.27
N ALA A 558 -8.78 0.37 7.53
CA ALA A 558 -8.68 1.38 8.59
C ALA A 558 -7.23 1.61 9.04
N SER A 559 -6.34 0.67 8.72
CA SER A 559 -4.92 0.75 9.05
C SER A 559 -4.07 1.41 7.97
N ILE A 560 -4.68 1.85 6.86
CA ILE A 560 -3.92 2.40 5.75
C ILE A 560 -3.20 3.67 6.15
N ARG A 561 -1.94 3.76 5.73
CA ARG A 561 -1.10 4.96 5.87
C ARG A 561 -0.56 5.30 4.49
N PRO A 562 -1.11 6.34 3.83
CA PRO A 562 -0.51 6.88 2.63
C PRO A 562 0.91 7.34 2.93
N GLY A 563 1.87 6.90 2.14
CA GLY A 563 3.29 7.13 2.34
C GLY A 563 3.87 8.17 1.38
N PRO A 564 5.20 8.23 1.28
CA PRO A 564 5.88 9.16 0.41
C PRO A 564 5.56 8.90 -1.06
N ALA A 565 5.67 9.95 -1.85
CA ALA A 565 5.54 9.91 -3.29
C ALA A 565 6.53 10.87 -3.95
N SER A 566 6.78 10.67 -5.23
CA SER A 566 7.64 11.54 -6.02
C SER A 566 7.06 12.95 -6.25
N HIS A 567 5.73 13.07 -6.20
CA HIS A 567 4.99 14.31 -6.46
C HIS A 567 3.81 14.44 -5.51
N PRO A 568 3.29 15.65 -5.27
CA PRO A 568 2.08 15.85 -4.49
C PRO A 568 0.90 15.08 -5.08
N TYR A 569 0.11 14.41 -4.25
CA TYR A 569 -1.03 13.63 -4.67
C TYR A 569 -2.25 13.84 -3.76
N GLN A 570 -3.41 13.47 -4.26
CA GLN A 570 -4.64 13.29 -3.49
C GLN A 570 -4.89 11.80 -3.31
N PHE A 571 -5.35 11.41 -2.14
CA PHE A 571 -5.63 10.03 -1.79
C PHE A 571 -7.11 9.85 -1.46
N GLU A 572 -7.72 8.77 -1.97
CA GLU A 572 -9.07 8.37 -1.59
C GLU A 572 -9.24 6.84 -1.66
N ILE A 573 -10.20 6.33 -0.91
CA ILE A 573 -10.67 4.95 -1.01
C ILE A 573 -12.07 4.98 -1.57
N THR A 574 -12.29 4.35 -2.72
CA THR A 574 -13.57 4.33 -3.43
C THR A 574 -14.11 2.91 -3.56
N GLY A 575 -15.43 2.78 -3.57
CA GLY A 575 -16.11 1.50 -3.80
C GLY A 575 -15.61 0.36 -2.91
N ASP A 576 -15.50 -0.82 -3.50
CA ASP A 576 -15.09 -2.04 -2.80
C ASP A 576 -13.56 -2.13 -2.72
N ASN A 577 -12.94 -1.39 -1.78
CA ASN A 577 -11.52 -1.47 -1.44
C ASN A 577 -10.55 -0.98 -2.54
N VAL A 578 -10.93 0.03 -3.33
CA VAL A 578 -10.03 0.60 -4.34
C VAL A 578 -9.34 1.84 -3.79
N LEU A 579 -8.02 1.78 -3.64
CA LEU A 579 -7.20 2.95 -3.37
C LEU A 579 -7.00 3.74 -4.66
N VAL A 580 -7.11 5.04 -4.57
CA VAL A 580 -6.84 5.96 -5.68
C VAL A 580 -5.83 7.00 -5.21
N PHE A 581 -4.68 7.03 -5.85
CA PHE A 581 -3.67 8.08 -5.71
C PHE A 581 -3.71 8.91 -7.00
N ARG A 582 -4.06 10.18 -6.87
CA ARG A 582 -4.24 11.08 -8.00
C ARG A 582 -3.21 12.20 -7.95
N PHE A 583 -2.40 12.30 -8.98
CA PHE A 583 -1.40 13.33 -9.19
C PHE A 583 -1.92 14.32 -10.24
N ASP A 584 -2.52 15.40 -9.79
CA ASP A 584 -2.98 16.47 -10.67
C ASP A 584 -1.85 17.44 -10.98
N ASP A 585 -1.77 17.90 -12.23
CA ASP A 585 -0.74 18.82 -12.73
C ASP A 585 0.70 18.34 -12.44
N ILE A 586 0.91 17.02 -12.54
CA ILE A 586 2.20 16.39 -12.22
C ILE A 586 3.35 16.85 -13.15
N GLN A 587 3.04 17.26 -14.38
CA GLN A 587 4.01 17.70 -15.41
C GLN A 587 5.11 16.67 -15.67
N LEU A 588 4.76 15.38 -15.67
CA LEU A 588 5.71 14.29 -15.81
C LEU A 588 6.20 14.19 -17.25
N VAL A 589 7.40 14.69 -17.52
CA VAL A 589 8.01 14.68 -18.84
C VAL A 589 8.18 13.26 -19.37
N ASP A 590 8.27 13.11 -20.68
CA ASP A 590 8.54 11.80 -21.29
C ASP A 590 10.00 11.36 -21.11
N SER A 591 10.22 10.04 -21.14
CA SER A 591 11.55 9.44 -20.92
C SER A 591 12.58 9.77 -22.01
N PHE A 592 12.15 10.18 -23.19
CA PHE A 592 13.03 10.59 -24.26
C PHE A 592 13.56 12.02 -24.03
N THR A 593 12.71 12.89 -23.49
CA THR A 593 13.06 14.29 -23.18
C THR A 593 13.95 14.37 -21.93
N ASN A 594 13.60 13.67 -20.85
CA ASN A 594 14.37 13.63 -19.60
C ASN A 594 14.05 12.34 -18.82
N GLU A 595 14.86 11.31 -19.01
CA GLU A 595 14.63 10.00 -18.40
C GLU A 595 14.55 10.05 -16.85
N PRO A 596 15.43 10.70 -16.10
CA PRO A 596 15.30 10.79 -14.65
C PRO A 596 14.01 11.48 -14.18
N ALA A 597 13.61 12.57 -14.85
CA ALA A 597 12.41 13.32 -14.50
C ALA A 597 11.11 12.69 -15.02
N SER A 598 11.19 11.62 -15.81
CA SER A 598 10.01 10.90 -16.32
C SER A 598 9.46 9.85 -15.34
N ASN A 599 10.13 9.64 -14.21
CA ASN A 599 9.79 8.62 -13.22
C ASN A 599 8.97 9.20 -12.08
N GLY A 600 8.03 8.40 -11.60
CA GLY A 600 7.27 8.70 -10.41
C GLY A 600 7.01 7.44 -9.61
N PHE A 601 6.60 7.63 -8.37
CA PHE A 601 6.15 6.54 -7.50
C PHE A 601 5.20 7.06 -6.42
N VAL A 602 4.51 6.10 -5.78
CA VAL A 602 3.79 6.28 -4.53
C VAL A 602 3.96 5.02 -3.69
N SER A 603 4.05 5.16 -2.38
CA SER A 603 4.02 4.05 -1.43
C SER A 603 2.91 4.22 -0.40
N PHE A 604 2.52 3.11 0.22
CA PHE A 604 1.57 3.10 1.34
C PHE A 604 1.79 1.86 2.20
N LYS A 605 1.52 2.00 3.51
CA LYS A 605 1.55 0.91 4.48
C LYS A 605 0.12 0.49 4.83
N ILE A 606 -0.09 -0.81 5.05
CA ILE A 606 -1.38 -1.38 5.41
C ILE A 606 -1.20 -2.68 6.21
N ASN A 607 -2.02 -2.88 7.23
CA ASN A 607 -1.98 -4.11 8.02
C ASN A 607 -2.88 -5.20 7.44
N GLN A 608 -2.59 -6.45 7.78
CA GLN A 608 -3.55 -7.53 7.62
C GLN A 608 -4.74 -7.32 8.57
N LEU A 609 -5.92 -7.80 8.20
CA LEU A 609 -7.00 -7.98 9.16
C LEU A 609 -6.53 -8.91 10.28
N PRO A 610 -7.02 -8.72 11.53
CA PRO A 610 -6.69 -9.63 12.61
C PRO A 610 -7.05 -11.08 12.28
N ASP A 611 -6.16 -12.00 12.63
CA ASP A 611 -6.38 -13.45 12.55
C ASP A 611 -6.74 -13.98 11.14
N VAL A 612 -6.15 -13.39 10.09
CA VAL A 612 -6.27 -13.92 8.73
C VAL A 612 -5.86 -15.40 8.71
N PRO A 613 -6.67 -16.31 8.15
CA PRO A 613 -6.36 -17.74 8.14
C PRO A 613 -5.03 -18.06 7.44
N LEU A 614 -4.29 -19.01 8.01
CA LEU A 614 -3.09 -19.54 7.36
C LEU A 614 -3.41 -20.13 5.99
N GLY A 615 -2.52 -19.94 5.01
CA GLY A 615 -2.72 -20.30 3.61
C GLY A 615 -3.51 -19.28 2.80
N THR A 616 -3.90 -18.15 3.41
CA THR A 616 -4.55 -17.07 2.66
C THR A 616 -3.54 -16.41 1.73
N LEU A 617 -3.90 -16.34 0.43
CA LEU A 617 -3.12 -15.62 -0.56
C LEU A 617 -3.56 -14.15 -0.61
N ILE A 618 -2.60 -13.25 -0.41
CA ILE A 618 -2.76 -11.80 -0.57
C ILE A 618 -2.10 -11.43 -1.89
N GLN A 619 -2.90 -11.31 -2.94
CA GLN A 619 -2.45 -10.96 -4.28
C GLN A 619 -2.91 -9.55 -4.60
N ASN A 620 -1.98 -8.72 -5.10
CA ASN A 620 -2.27 -7.32 -5.37
C ASN A 620 -1.54 -6.83 -6.62
N SER A 621 -2.23 -6.03 -7.44
CA SER A 621 -1.70 -5.33 -8.61
C SER A 621 -2.34 -3.97 -8.72
N ALA A 622 -1.69 -3.04 -9.39
CA ALA A 622 -2.20 -1.69 -9.59
C ALA A 622 -2.38 -1.39 -11.08
N ALA A 623 -3.27 -0.45 -11.38
CA ALA A 623 -3.49 0.12 -12.69
C ALA A 623 -3.02 1.59 -12.68
N ILE A 624 -2.11 1.94 -13.57
CA ILE A 624 -1.52 3.29 -13.69
C ILE A 624 -2.06 3.95 -14.95
N TYR A 625 -2.70 5.08 -14.79
CA TYR A 625 -3.28 5.88 -15.88
C TYR A 625 -2.45 7.15 -16.07
N PHE A 626 -1.97 7.37 -17.28
CA PHE A 626 -1.29 8.61 -17.69
C PHE A 626 -2.27 9.44 -18.50
N ASP A 627 -2.69 10.56 -17.97
CA ASP A 627 -3.75 11.41 -18.55
C ASP A 627 -5.00 10.57 -18.90
N PHE A 628 -5.31 10.47 -20.17
CA PHE A 628 -6.47 9.74 -20.70
C PHE A 628 -6.08 8.42 -21.40
N ASN A 629 -4.84 7.94 -21.19
CA ASN A 629 -4.39 6.71 -21.82
C ASN A 629 -4.94 5.46 -21.12
N PRO A 630 -4.99 4.32 -21.81
CA PRO A 630 -5.27 3.04 -21.17
C PRO A 630 -4.33 2.78 -19.98
N PRO A 631 -4.79 2.12 -18.94
CA PRO A 631 -3.94 1.82 -17.80
C PRO A 631 -2.79 0.88 -18.17
N VAL A 632 -1.64 1.17 -17.65
CA VAL A 632 -0.55 0.21 -17.56
C VAL A 632 -0.77 -0.59 -16.29
N ILE A 633 -0.92 -1.90 -16.42
CA ILE A 633 -1.11 -2.80 -15.28
C ILE A 633 0.26 -3.26 -14.80
N THR A 634 0.51 -3.11 -13.51
CA THR A 634 1.76 -3.57 -12.89
C THR A 634 1.82 -5.10 -12.84
N ASN A 635 2.99 -5.65 -12.53
CA ASN A 635 3.09 -7.02 -12.05
C ASN A 635 2.19 -7.22 -10.82
N GLN A 636 1.83 -8.46 -10.54
CA GLN A 636 1.11 -8.86 -9.34
C GLN A 636 2.11 -9.22 -8.23
N THR A 637 2.01 -8.60 -7.07
CA THR A 637 2.64 -9.07 -5.84
C THR A 637 1.82 -10.21 -5.25
N SER A 638 2.46 -11.16 -4.62
CA SER A 638 1.79 -12.31 -3.98
C SER A 638 2.46 -12.62 -2.65
N HIS A 639 1.65 -12.77 -1.60
CA HIS A 639 2.10 -13.22 -0.29
C HIS A 639 1.15 -14.32 0.19
N GLU A 640 1.67 -15.34 0.84
CA GLU A 640 0.88 -16.35 1.53
C GLU A 640 1.02 -16.15 3.04
N VAL A 641 -0.11 -16.07 3.75
CA VAL A 641 -0.10 -15.95 5.20
C VAL A 641 0.28 -17.30 5.81
N GLY A 642 1.43 -17.36 6.43
CA GLY A 642 1.95 -18.59 6.98
C GLY A 642 3.15 -18.35 7.89
N TYR A 643 3.60 -19.41 8.54
CA TYR A 643 4.84 -19.35 9.28
C TYR A 643 5.96 -19.87 8.41
N VAL A 644 7.06 -19.14 8.35
CA VAL A 644 8.31 -19.72 7.86
C VAL A 644 8.76 -20.74 8.88
N LEU A 645 8.84 -21.96 8.43
CA LEU A 645 8.94 -23.07 9.31
C LEU A 645 10.34 -23.60 9.27
N GLY A 646 10.99 -23.38 10.36
CA GLY A 646 12.33 -23.82 10.56
C GLY A 646 12.49 -25.32 10.60
N VAL A 647 13.68 -25.70 10.28
CA VAL A 647 14.20 -27.03 10.51
C VAL A 647 14.87 -27.06 11.86
N VAL A 648 14.33 -27.84 12.76
CA VAL A 648 15.04 -28.19 13.99
C VAL A 648 16.00 -29.33 13.69
N SER A 649 17.28 -29.02 13.65
CA SER A 649 18.31 -30.05 13.71
C SER A 649 18.41 -30.57 15.15
N LEU A 650 17.86 -31.75 15.42
CA LEU A 650 18.05 -32.40 16.69
C LEU A 650 19.33 -33.24 16.70
N SER A 651 20.20 -32.95 17.67
CA SER A 651 21.42 -33.61 18.08
C SER A 651 22.66 -33.41 17.21
N LYS A 652 23.52 -32.56 17.73
CA LYS A 652 24.94 -32.57 17.42
C LYS A 652 25.56 -33.84 18.04
N GLU A 653 25.60 -34.94 17.30
CA GLU A 653 26.55 -35.98 17.64
C GLU A 653 27.96 -35.38 17.45
N PRO A 654 28.88 -35.56 18.40
CA PRO A 654 30.23 -35.04 18.25
C PRO A 654 30.88 -35.66 17.02
N GLY A 655 31.18 -34.85 15.98
CA GLY A 655 31.90 -35.28 14.79
C GLY A 655 31.19 -35.20 13.44
N LYS A 656 29.89 -34.76 13.39
CA LYS A 656 29.19 -34.56 12.13
C LYS A 656 28.98 -33.08 11.84
N THR A 657 29.12 -32.70 10.57
CA THR A 657 28.84 -31.34 10.07
C THR A 657 27.33 -31.12 9.90
N ALA A 658 26.85 -29.89 9.95
CA ALA A 658 25.44 -29.52 9.78
C ALA A 658 24.84 -30.00 8.43
N ALA A 659 25.66 -30.30 7.44
CA ALA A 659 25.25 -30.82 6.13
C ALA A 659 24.71 -32.27 6.15
N ASP A 660 24.93 -33.00 7.23
CA ASP A 660 24.66 -34.46 7.30
C ASP A 660 23.27 -34.82 7.86
N VAL A 661 22.46 -33.85 8.26
CA VAL A 661 21.14 -34.09 8.87
C VAL A 661 20.04 -33.72 7.89
N PRO A 662 19.06 -34.63 7.62
CA PRO A 662 17.94 -34.29 6.75
C PRO A 662 17.08 -33.14 7.28
N VAL A 663 16.76 -32.22 6.41
CA VAL A 663 15.94 -31.07 6.64
C VAL A 663 14.51 -31.39 6.20
N VAL A 664 13.50 -31.10 7.03
CA VAL A 664 12.08 -31.33 6.72
C VAL A 664 11.34 -30.01 6.66
N TYR A 665 10.67 -29.77 5.55
CA TYR A 665 9.86 -28.56 5.28
C TYR A 665 8.54 -28.93 4.60
N PRO A 666 7.40 -28.32 4.94
CA PRO A 666 7.13 -27.39 6.05
C PRO A 666 7.12 -28.06 7.43
N ASN A 667 7.51 -27.31 8.47
CA ASN A 667 7.44 -27.76 9.86
C ASN A 667 7.29 -26.53 10.80
N PRO A 668 6.08 -26.26 11.39
CA PRO A 668 4.91 -27.12 11.50
C PRO A 668 4.28 -27.49 10.15
N ALA A 669 3.54 -28.56 10.15
CA ALA A 669 2.89 -29.11 8.98
C ALA A 669 1.40 -29.29 9.21
N TYR A 670 0.62 -29.22 8.13
CA TYR A 670 -0.81 -29.52 8.18
C TYR A 670 -1.09 -30.95 7.75
N PRO A 671 -2.24 -31.50 8.13
CA PRO A 671 -2.71 -32.74 7.52
C PRO A 671 -2.75 -32.61 5.98
N ALA A 672 -2.28 -33.63 5.30
CA ALA A 672 -2.07 -33.65 3.83
C ALA A 672 -0.91 -32.83 3.29
N ALA A 673 -0.14 -32.12 4.11
CA ALA A 673 1.03 -31.37 3.65
C ALA A 673 2.03 -32.27 2.91
N LEU A 674 2.65 -31.74 1.88
CA LEU A 674 3.79 -32.36 1.19
C LEU A 674 5.06 -31.86 1.86
N LEU A 675 5.71 -32.74 2.64
CA LEU A 675 6.96 -32.45 3.31
C LEU A 675 8.14 -32.70 2.35
N GLN A 676 8.93 -31.69 2.11
CA GLN A 676 10.21 -31.85 1.41
C GLN A 676 11.29 -32.20 2.41
N LEU A 677 12.11 -33.18 2.07
CA LEU A 677 13.28 -33.57 2.84
C LEU A 677 14.52 -33.39 1.98
N ARG A 678 15.48 -32.65 2.50
CA ARG A 678 16.82 -32.50 1.87
C ARG A 678 17.86 -33.15 2.77
N GLY A 679 18.74 -33.95 2.18
CA GLY A 679 19.84 -34.62 2.85
C GLY A 679 20.52 -35.65 1.94
N GLU A 680 21.77 -36.01 2.20
CA GLU A 680 22.45 -37.03 1.42
C GLU A 680 21.92 -38.43 1.70
N GLY A 681 21.69 -39.22 0.64
CA GLY A 681 21.33 -40.63 0.74
C GLY A 681 19.92 -40.92 1.22
N ILE A 682 19.01 -39.94 1.19
CA ILE A 682 17.62 -40.12 1.60
C ILE A 682 16.64 -40.36 0.41
N GLU A 683 17.11 -40.34 -0.83
CA GLU A 683 16.30 -40.66 -2.00
C GLU A 683 15.67 -42.04 -1.86
N ASN A 684 14.35 -42.13 -2.01
CA ASN A 684 13.56 -43.36 -1.80
C ASN A 684 13.76 -44.03 -0.42
N ALA A 685 14.15 -43.24 0.61
CA ALA A 685 14.36 -43.74 1.97
C ALA A 685 13.03 -44.14 2.63
N PRO A 686 13.01 -45.24 3.41
CA PRO A 686 11.83 -45.55 4.21
C PRO A 686 11.71 -44.57 5.38
N TRP A 687 10.50 -44.17 5.67
CA TRP A 687 10.19 -43.29 6.80
C TRP A 687 9.06 -43.83 7.67
N ARG A 688 9.03 -43.42 8.95
CA ARG A 688 8.00 -43.70 9.91
C ARG A 688 7.66 -42.46 10.73
N LEU A 689 6.38 -42.26 11.03
CA LEU A 689 5.88 -41.14 11.84
C LEU A 689 5.34 -41.65 13.15
N PHE A 690 5.74 -41.02 14.26
CA PHE A 690 5.37 -41.41 15.61
C PHE A 690 4.75 -40.25 16.37
N ASP A 691 3.81 -40.52 17.30
CA ASP A 691 3.38 -39.51 18.27
C ASP A 691 4.40 -39.38 19.44
N ALA A 692 4.13 -38.39 20.31
CA ALA A 692 5.01 -38.10 21.45
C ALA A 692 5.14 -39.30 22.45
N THR A 693 4.26 -40.30 22.37
CA THR A 693 4.32 -41.51 23.19
C THR A 693 5.10 -42.63 22.52
N GLY A 694 5.57 -42.47 21.30
CA GLY A 694 6.28 -43.47 20.50
C GLY A 694 5.37 -44.41 19.72
N ARG A 695 4.06 -44.13 19.65
CA ARG A 695 3.13 -44.92 18.84
C ARG A 695 3.28 -44.52 17.36
N GLN A 696 3.50 -45.52 16.49
CA GLN A 696 3.57 -45.27 15.04
C GLN A 696 2.21 -44.87 14.47
N LEU A 697 2.18 -43.71 13.80
CA LEU A 697 0.99 -43.15 13.17
C LEU A 697 0.91 -43.47 11.68
N SER A 698 2.08 -43.43 10.97
CA SER A 698 2.15 -43.67 9.54
C SER A 698 3.55 -44.12 9.14
N SER A 699 3.69 -44.70 7.94
CA SER A 699 4.99 -45.05 7.34
C SER A 699 4.90 -45.12 5.81
N GLY A 700 6.03 -45.01 5.14
CA GLY A 700 6.11 -45.08 3.68
C GLY A 700 7.54 -45.01 3.17
N ARG A 701 7.67 -44.59 1.91
CA ARG A 701 8.97 -44.25 1.30
C ARG A 701 8.90 -42.84 0.72
N LEU A 702 10.02 -42.14 0.77
CA LEU A 702 10.15 -40.85 0.11
C LEU A 702 10.06 -41.02 -1.39
N ASP A 703 9.33 -40.18 -2.06
CA ASP A 703 9.34 -40.06 -3.51
C ASP A 703 10.19 -38.85 -3.96
N ALA A 704 10.27 -38.63 -5.26
CA ALA A 704 11.06 -37.51 -5.80
C ALA A 704 10.52 -36.12 -5.41
N THR A 705 9.28 -36.04 -4.93
CA THR A 705 8.63 -34.79 -4.50
C THR A 705 8.65 -34.60 -2.98
N GLY A 706 8.99 -35.67 -2.19
CA GLY A 706 9.05 -35.64 -0.73
C GLY A 706 8.15 -36.66 -0.05
N LEU A 707 7.55 -36.29 1.06
CA LEU A 707 6.64 -37.12 1.86
C LEU A 707 5.29 -36.40 2.04
N ARG A 708 4.19 -37.04 1.66
CA ARG A 708 2.85 -36.50 1.93
C ARG A 708 2.32 -37.03 3.26
N LEU A 709 1.96 -36.12 4.16
CA LEU A 709 1.29 -36.47 5.41
C LEU A 709 -0.13 -37.02 5.16
N PRO A 710 -0.65 -37.89 6.05
CA PRO A 710 -2.04 -38.28 6.03
C PRO A 710 -2.97 -37.06 6.09
N SER A 711 -4.07 -37.09 5.32
CA SER A 711 -5.07 -36.01 5.30
C SER A 711 -5.99 -35.98 6.51
N SER A 712 -5.99 -37.03 7.34
CA SER A 712 -6.79 -37.12 8.55
C SER A 712 -6.14 -38.11 9.57
N GLY A 713 -6.52 -38.01 10.83
CA GLY A 713 -6.07 -38.93 11.90
C GLY A 713 -4.69 -38.57 12.50
N LEU A 714 -4.08 -37.47 12.13
CA LEU A 714 -2.88 -36.98 12.81
C LEU A 714 -3.28 -36.14 14.03
N PRO A 715 -2.69 -36.41 15.21
CA PRO A 715 -2.89 -35.57 16.38
C PRO A 715 -2.15 -34.25 16.17
N LYS A 716 -2.72 -33.16 16.66
CA LYS A 716 -2.04 -31.86 16.71
C LYS A 716 -0.90 -31.90 17.72
N GLY A 717 0.17 -31.15 17.45
CA GLY A 717 1.32 -31.03 18.31
C GLY A 717 2.54 -31.81 17.83
N LEU A 718 3.40 -32.18 18.76
CA LEU A 718 4.70 -32.79 18.49
C LEU A 718 4.60 -34.23 17.98
N LEU A 719 5.16 -34.49 16.82
CA LEU A 719 5.38 -35.83 16.25
C LEU A 719 6.86 -36.06 15.99
N TRP A 720 7.25 -37.32 15.80
CA TRP A 720 8.61 -37.72 15.43
C TRP A 720 8.60 -38.40 14.08
N LEU A 721 9.39 -37.87 13.12
CA LEU A 721 9.60 -38.47 11.80
C LEU A 721 10.96 -39.20 11.81
N GLU A 722 10.95 -40.51 11.69
CA GLU A 722 12.13 -41.34 11.47
C GLU A 722 12.35 -41.51 9.97
N VAL A 723 13.55 -41.19 9.49
CA VAL A 723 13.99 -41.41 8.11
C VAL A 723 15.26 -42.29 8.12
N ARG A 724 15.23 -43.40 7.38
CA ARG A 724 16.36 -44.33 7.29
C ARG A 724 17.10 -44.17 5.99
N SER A 725 18.30 -43.61 6.03
CA SER A 725 19.15 -43.56 4.82
C SER A 725 19.44 -44.96 4.29
N GLN A 726 19.60 -45.10 2.97
CA GLN A 726 19.94 -46.37 2.32
C GLN A 726 21.37 -46.84 2.62
N THR A 727 22.26 -45.92 2.97
CA THR A 727 23.71 -46.18 3.14
C THR A 727 24.26 -45.66 4.44
N GLY A 728 23.42 -45.20 5.36
CA GLY A 728 23.86 -44.46 6.53
C GLY A 728 22.91 -44.50 7.75
N PRO A 729 22.99 -43.52 8.60
CA PRO A 729 22.28 -43.47 9.87
C PRO A 729 20.78 -43.37 9.76
N VAL A 730 20.11 -43.68 10.85
CA VAL A 730 18.68 -43.37 11.03
C VAL A 730 18.60 -41.97 11.59
N TYR A 731 17.78 -41.13 10.94
CA TYR A 731 17.53 -39.76 11.36
C TYR A 731 16.16 -39.67 12.05
N PHE A 732 16.10 -38.95 13.15
CA PHE A 732 14.84 -38.57 13.82
C PHE A 732 14.64 -37.07 13.70
N VAL A 733 13.54 -36.67 13.12
CA VAL A 733 13.20 -35.26 12.91
C VAL A 733 11.95 -34.95 13.69
N LYS A 734 11.99 -33.88 14.46
CA LYS A 734 10.83 -33.33 15.16
C LYS A 734 9.88 -32.69 14.14
N LEU A 735 8.63 -33.08 14.13
CA LEU A 735 7.58 -32.54 13.29
C LEU A 735 6.48 -32.00 14.18
N ILE A 736 6.10 -30.76 13.98
CA ILE A 736 4.91 -30.17 14.64
C ILE A 736 3.77 -30.22 13.64
N VAL A 737 2.60 -30.71 14.06
CA VAL A 737 1.37 -30.75 13.25
C VAL A 737 0.32 -29.87 13.91
N GLU A 738 -0.23 -28.95 13.13
CA GLU A 738 -1.27 -28.00 13.53
C GLU A 738 -2.67 -28.40 13.07
#